data_0f16daf77c918bd283b6f27c0f819028
#
_entry.id   0f16daf77c918bd283b6f27c0f819028
#
_cell.length_a   1.000
_cell.length_b   1.000
_cell.length_c   1.000
_cell.angle_alpha   90.00
_cell.angle_beta   90.00
_cell.angle_gamma   90.00
#
_symmetry.space_group_name_H-M   'P 1'
#
loop_
_entity.id
_entity.type
_entity.pdbx_description
1 polymer ?
#
loop_
_entity_poly.entity_id
_entity_poly.type
_entity_poly.pdbx_seq_one_letter_code
_entity_poly.pdbx_strand_id
1 'polypeptide(L)'
;MKRIYLLLFMAFGMGTLSVVHCPLSIGEAFAQDSRNRVASTIIADGLAQLPAPNLETLNQVMSEIAGTGADGVASLAAMLGPSAEGKNATFQYAIDGLTSYVTQKGREAQCAAVKQGLEKALALCTDEGNRIFLQDQINKLTPGSVEVKHAVEDLSTIAPASRAIAEFRDKVAAMPAKKVTPFLLKTLKKSDNRQLRNTALELGGAALAPLAVKAFPKLKTDAQTDVVRWLGNRHDTENVEAVFRALGSSNNQLVDAALEAAGKIGGVNAMSALIVALSGNHAETANAALTTFNGDISEGVLAALKGSGTLVTPALVALAGERHITAAYQPLTALIGNDKLHAAAAKSLAQIVTNDNFADLLSRFQPYPELFYNLLAQRGNKEDIQKIVAAAQGSVAAGTAASAARAALLKVNSSDAVAPLMSLAATDAAGRDALLGRALTLIQGANWPRIDKYQLIKQALELKPSAATANSLITALGALNNEPALNLAAQYMDVKANDLAAAHAVADLIEKNEALQRGAHIREMLLKAQNVFKSHTENADAGYAVDQVNTILPKIVDDPNAVTAKVSKLTKEEEKAGYELLFDGTNLDQWHGGKANYVPIDGAIYVSANYGAEGNLYTNKKYSDFVFRFEFCFVRPGINNGVGIRTKDGVDAAYDGMEIQILDHDDPIYAGLREYQVHGSVYGIIPAKRIKHKPLGEWNYEEIRAVGDHITVTLNGEVLVDGDIRKACQGHNMAPEEGKANPYTVDHQSHPGLFNKDGFISFCGHGEGLKLRNIRVLDLSKQKKATKRRK
;
A
#
# COMPACT_ATOMS: atom_id res chain seq x y z
N MET A 1 23.49 -2.75 12.86
CA MET A 1 22.61 -1.86 13.65
C MET A 1 23.31 -1.12 14.79
N LYS A 2 24.20 -1.71 15.60
CA LYS A 2 24.91 -0.97 16.68
C LYS A 2 25.93 0.11 16.22
N ARG A 3 26.39 0.11 14.98
CA ARG A 3 27.33 1.11 14.45
C ARG A 3 26.70 2.36 13.82
N ILE A 4 25.41 2.31 13.48
CA ILE A 4 24.67 3.45 12.92
C ILE A 4 24.21 4.41 14.03
N TYR A 5 23.97 3.89 15.25
CA TYR A 5 23.61 4.72 16.39
C TYR A 5 24.75 5.57 16.97
N LEU A 6 26.01 5.25 16.65
CA LEU A 6 27.16 5.98 17.20
C LEU A 6 27.50 7.23 16.36
N LEU A 7 27.06 7.31 15.11
CA LEU A 7 27.32 8.47 14.24
C LEU A 7 26.31 9.61 14.42
N LEU A 8 25.10 9.31 14.91
CA LEU A 8 24.10 10.33 15.23
C LEU A 8 24.34 11.05 16.58
N PHE A 9 25.17 10.47 17.46
CA PHE A 9 25.45 11.03 18.78
C PHE A 9 26.64 12.01 18.82
N MET A 10 27.42 12.11 17.75
CA MET A 10 28.57 13.04 17.70
C MET A 10 28.26 14.43 17.11
N ALA A 11 27.03 14.71 16.71
CA ALA A 11 26.64 16.00 16.14
C ALA A 11 25.97 16.97 17.13
N PHE A 12 25.73 16.57 18.39
CA PHE A 12 25.18 17.48 19.39
C PHE A 12 26.00 17.42 20.68
N GLY A 13 26.73 18.50 20.93
CA GLY A 13 27.55 18.73 22.13
C GLY A 13 26.70 19.01 23.35
N MET A 14 27.10 18.31 24.41
CA MET A 14 26.95 18.55 25.86
C MET A 14 25.77 19.42 26.37
N GLY A 15 24.78 18.77 26.91
CA GLY A 15 23.79 19.31 27.83
C GLY A 15 23.10 18.18 28.56
N THR A 16 23.41 18.05 29.82
CA THR A 16 22.89 17.16 30.90
C THR A 16 21.80 16.15 30.61
N LEU A 17 22.15 14.88 30.78
CA LEU A 17 21.27 13.71 30.78
C LEU A 17 20.24 13.73 31.90
N SER A 18 18.96 13.59 31.54
CA SER A 18 18.02 12.77 32.30
C SER A 18 17.48 11.71 31.34
N VAL A 19 17.84 10.47 31.65
CA VAL A 19 17.46 9.29 30.87
C VAL A 19 16.00 8.97 31.13
N VAL A 20 15.15 9.29 30.16
CA VAL A 20 13.84 8.62 30.02
C VAL A 20 13.94 7.73 28.79
N HIS A 21 13.93 6.42 29.02
CA HIS A 21 13.81 5.43 27.97
C HIS A 21 12.40 5.51 27.37
N CYS A 22 12.29 6.11 26.19
CA CYS A 22 11.17 5.91 25.31
C CYS A 22 11.71 5.37 23.98
N PRO A 23 11.25 4.22 23.47
CA PRO A 23 11.62 3.78 22.13
C PRO A 23 10.92 4.71 21.14
N LEU A 24 11.69 5.62 20.53
CA LEU A 24 11.22 6.37 19.36
C LEU A 24 10.84 5.38 18.27
N SER A 25 9.55 5.27 17.99
CA SER A 25 9.05 4.55 16.84
C SER A 25 9.46 5.30 15.56
N ILE A 26 9.64 4.60 14.45
CA ILE A 26 9.93 5.19 13.15
C ILE A 26 8.92 6.30 12.80
N GLY A 27 7.66 6.18 13.30
CA GLY A 27 6.63 7.21 13.15
C GLY A 27 6.95 8.57 13.82
N GLU A 28 7.78 8.61 14.88
CA GLU A 28 8.16 9.88 15.52
C GLU A 28 9.27 10.63 14.79
N ALA A 29 10.14 9.92 14.07
CA ALA A 29 11.14 10.54 13.21
C ALA A 29 10.48 11.24 12.00
N PHE A 30 9.45 10.62 11.42
CA PHE A 30 8.66 11.25 10.34
C PHE A 30 7.78 12.41 10.84
N ALA A 31 7.25 12.33 12.07
CA ALA A 31 6.51 13.44 12.67
C ALA A 31 7.39 14.68 12.93
N GLN A 32 8.71 14.51 13.04
CA GLN A 32 9.65 15.62 13.21
C GLN A 32 9.97 16.32 11.89
N ASP A 33 9.98 15.59 10.79
CA ASP A 33 10.14 16.15 9.44
C ASP A 33 8.86 16.88 8.97
N SER A 34 7.68 16.43 9.39
CA SER A 34 6.41 17.09 9.10
C SER A 34 6.22 18.44 9.81
N ARG A 35 6.99 18.76 10.86
CA ARG A 35 6.89 20.04 11.60
C ARG A 35 7.29 21.26 10.78
N ASN A 36 8.05 21.08 9.72
CA ASN A 36 8.49 22.15 8.83
C ASN A 36 7.59 22.34 7.61
N ARG A 37 6.60 21.46 7.38
CA ARG A 37 5.62 21.60 6.30
C ARG A 37 4.30 22.15 6.86
N VAL A 38 3.66 23.08 6.14
CA VAL A 38 2.32 23.57 6.51
C VAL A 38 1.27 22.49 6.31
N ALA A 39 0.24 22.49 7.17
CA ALA A 39 -0.80 21.45 7.16
C ALA A 39 -1.45 21.27 5.78
N SER A 40 -1.65 22.33 5.02
CA SER A 40 -2.22 22.28 3.65
C SER A 40 -1.33 21.49 2.68
N THR A 41 -0.02 21.63 2.79
CA THR A 41 0.93 20.86 1.96
C THR A 41 0.93 19.38 2.36
N ILE A 42 0.95 19.08 3.66
CA ILE A 42 0.87 17.69 4.15
C ILE A 42 -0.40 17.00 3.65
N ILE A 43 -1.53 17.68 3.73
CA ILE A 43 -2.82 17.13 3.27
C ILE A 43 -2.80 16.91 1.76
N ALA A 44 -2.33 17.90 0.99
CA ALA A 44 -2.28 17.80 -0.46
C ALA A 44 -1.35 16.68 -0.94
N ASP A 45 -0.12 16.59 -0.37
CA ASP A 45 0.83 15.53 -0.67
C ASP A 45 0.27 14.14 -0.27
N GLY A 46 -0.44 14.06 0.85
CA GLY A 46 -1.13 12.85 1.28
C GLY A 46 -2.23 12.44 0.31
N LEU A 47 -3.10 13.36 -0.09
CA LEU A 47 -4.19 13.10 -1.04
C LEU A 47 -3.68 12.65 -2.42
N ALA A 48 -2.55 13.21 -2.87
CA ALA A 48 -1.92 12.82 -4.14
C ALA A 48 -1.41 11.36 -4.15
N GLN A 49 -1.23 10.75 -2.97
CA GLN A 49 -0.82 9.36 -2.80
C GLN A 49 -2.01 8.38 -2.61
N LEU A 50 -3.25 8.90 -2.65
CA LEU A 50 -4.45 8.08 -2.48
C LEU A 50 -5.17 7.84 -3.82
N PRO A 51 -5.73 6.63 -4.03
CA PRO A 51 -5.73 5.50 -3.10
C PRO A 51 -4.34 4.87 -2.94
N ALA A 52 -3.96 4.58 -1.70
CA ALA A 52 -2.65 4.05 -1.38
C ALA A 52 -2.45 2.63 -1.95
N PRO A 53 -1.25 2.28 -2.46
CA PRO A 53 -0.99 0.98 -3.08
C PRO A 53 -0.92 -0.17 -2.07
N ASN A 54 -0.69 0.13 -0.80
CA ASN A 54 -0.61 -0.86 0.30
C ASN A 54 -0.94 -0.21 1.65
N LEU A 55 -1.09 -1.07 2.68
CA LEU A 55 -1.45 -0.63 4.03
C LEU A 55 -0.36 0.21 4.71
N GLU A 56 0.91 -0.04 4.40
CA GLU A 56 2.03 0.71 4.99
C GLU A 56 2.01 2.17 4.50
N THR A 57 1.90 2.38 3.20
CA THR A 57 1.75 3.73 2.61
C THR A 57 0.49 4.41 3.13
N LEU A 58 -0.63 3.69 3.23
CA LEU A 58 -1.87 4.24 3.80
C LEU A 58 -1.65 4.71 5.24
N ASN A 59 -1.03 3.89 6.08
CA ASN A 59 -0.76 4.23 7.47
C ASN A 59 0.19 5.42 7.61
N GLN A 60 1.19 5.52 6.73
CA GLN A 60 2.10 6.68 6.70
C GLN A 60 1.34 7.96 6.36
N VAL A 61 0.57 7.97 5.29
CA VAL A 61 -0.26 9.12 4.87
C VAL A 61 -1.23 9.51 5.98
N MET A 62 -1.92 8.54 6.58
CA MET A 62 -2.88 8.82 7.66
C MET A 62 -2.19 9.35 8.93
N SER A 63 -0.97 8.88 9.22
CA SER A 63 -0.15 9.40 10.33
C SER A 63 0.22 10.85 10.14
N GLU A 64 0.65 11.22 8.94
CA GLU A 64 1.02 12.61 8.60
C GLU A 64 -0.20 13.54 8.67
N ILE A 65 -1.33 13.12 8.09
CA ILE A 65 -2.58 13.90 8.15
C ILE A 65 -3.08 14.03 9.60
N ALA A 66 -3.06 12.95 10.39
CA ALA A 66 -3.43 13.01 11.81
C ALA A 66 -2.52 13.98 12.60
N GLY A 67 -1.24 14.05 12.23
CA GLY A 67 -0.25 14.97 12.81
C GLY A 67 -0.57 16.45 12.58
N THR A 68 -1.42 16.81 11.60
CA THR A 68 -1.86 18.20 11.35
C THR A 68 -2.84 18.72 12.41
N GLY A 69 -3.32 17.86 13.30
CA GLY A 69 -4.25 18.22 14.38
C GLY A 69 -5.65 18.57 13.92
N ALA A 70 -6.47 19.08 14.82
CA ALA A 70 -7.89 19.35 14.57
C ALA A 70 -8.14 20.35 13.43
N ASP A 71 -7.29 21.37 13.29
CA ASP A 71 -7.46 22.38 12.25
C ASP A 71 -7.12 21.87 10.85
N GLY A 72 -6.07 21.02 10.74
CA GLY A 72 -5.76 20.34 9.49
C GLY A 72 -6.85 19.37 9.07
N VAL A 73 -7.37 18.57 9.99
CA VAL A 73 -8.48 17.65 9.71
C VAL A 73 -9.75 18.40 9.31
N ALA A 74 -10.04 19.52 9.94
CA ALA A 74 -11.16 20.37 9.54
C ALA A 74 -10.96 20.94 8.12
N SER A 75 -9.73 21.31 7.77
CA SER A 75 -9.38 21.77 6.41
C SER A 75 -9.54 20.65 5.37
N LEU A 76 -9.12 19.43 5.67
CA LEU A 76 -9.36 18.27 4.81
C LEU A 76 -10.86 18.03 4.58
N ALA A 77 -11.66 18.04 5.65
CA ALA A 77 -13.10 17.84 5.54
C ALA A 77 -13.83 18.99 4.80
N ALA A 78 -13.29 20.20 4.86
CA ALA A 78 -13.80 21.36 4.12
C ALA A 78 -13.57 21.26 2.59
N MET A 79 -12.73 20.33 2.13
CA MET A 79 -12.50 20.05 0.69
C MET A 79 -13.65 19.25 0.05
N LEU A 80 -14.57 18.71 0.83
CA LEU A 80 -15.75 18.02 0.31
C LEU A 80 -16.61 18.99 -0.51
N GLY A 81 -16.68 18.78 -1.81
CA GLY A 81 -17.60 19.50 -2.71
C GLY A 81 -19.05 19.01 -2.57
N PRO A 82 -20.00 19.58 -3.35
CA PRO A 82 -21.39 19.16 -3.30
C PRO A 82 -21.56 17.64 -3.48
N SER A 83 -22.24 16.99 -2.55
CA SER A 83 -22.41 15.53 -2.56
C SER A 83 -23.12 15.01 -3.82
N ALA A 84 -24.02 15.81 -4.39
CA ALA A 84 -24.74 15.49 -5.62
C ALA A 84 -23.85 15.38 -6.87
N GLU A 85 -22.64 15.96 -6.85
CA GLU A 85 -21.71 15.90 -7.98
C GLU A 85 -20.90 14.58 -8.05
N GLY A 86 -20.89 13.78 -6.99
CA GLY A 86 -20.19 12.49 -6.94
C GLY A 86 -18.65 12.56 -7.00
N LYS A 87 -18.05 13.74 -6.80
CA LYS A 87 -16.60 13.98 -6.93
C LYS A 87 -15.81 13.85 -5.63
N ASN A 88 -16.44 13.44 -4.53
CA ASN A 88 -15.85 13.43 -3.19
C ASN A 88 -15.04 12.17 -2.85
N ALA A 89 -14.92 11.20 -3.78
CA ALA A 89 -14.39 9.87 -3.49
C ALA A 89 -13.01 9.88 -2.81
N THR A 90 -12.07 10.68 -3.28
CA THR A 90 -10.72 10.78 -2.71
C THR A 90 -10.73 11.37 -1.31
N PHE A 91 -11.50 12.42 -1.08
CA PHE A 91 -11.61 13.07 0.23
C PHE A 91 -12.32 12.17 1.24
N GLN A 92 -13.40 11.50 0.81
CA GLN A 92 -14.11 10.52 1.64
C GLN A 92 -13.21 9.33 2.00
N TYR A 93 -12.43 8.82 1.04
CA TYR A 93 -11.45 7.75 1.28
C TYR A 93 -10.38 8.18 2.29
N ALA A 94 -9.87 9.42 2.17
CA ALA A 94 -8.88 9.96 3.11
C ALA A 94 -9.46 10.09 4.52
N ILE A 95 -10.68 10.63 4.66
CA ILE A 95 -11.34 10.82 5.96
C ILE A 95 -11.68 9.46 6.60
N ASP A 96 -12.19 8.48 5.82
CA ASP A 96 -12.50 7.14 6.32
C ASP A 96 -11.23 6.38 6.72
N GLY A 97 -10.16 6.47 5.92
CA GLY A 97 -8.86 5.94 6.25
C GLY A 97 -8.29 6.55 7.53
N LEU A 98 -8.42 7.87 7.70
CA LEU A 98 -7.97 8.59 8.88
C LEU A 98 -8.72 8.16 10.14
N THR A 99 -10.03 8.03 10.09
CA THR A 99 -10.84 7.55 11.22
C THR A 99 -10.49 6.11 11.58
N SER A 100 -10.30 5.24 10.60
CA SER A 100 -9.85 3.86 10.81
C SER A 100 -8.43 3.78 11.41
N TYR A 101 -7.54 4.68 11.00
CA TYR A 101 -6.18 4.77 11.52
C TYR A 101 -6.13 5.17 12.99
N VAL A 102 -6.88 6.21 13.38
CA VAL A 102 -6.79 6.74 14.77
C VAL A 102 -7.59 5.93 15.80
N THR A 103 -8.45 5.00 15.37
CA THR A 103 -9.13 4.07 16.28
C THR A 103 -8.25 2.91 16.74
N GLN A 104 -7.04 2.77 16.20
CA GLN A 104 -6.08 1.75 16.63
C GLN A 104 -5.55 2.08 18.02
N LYS A 105 -5.27 1.02 18.81
CA LYS A 105 -4.74 1.13 20.17
C LYS A 105 -3.46 1.97 20.23
N GLY A 106 -3.39 2.89 21.18
CA GLY A 106 -2.23 3.75 21.40
C GLY A 106 -2.29 5.09 20.66
N ARG A 107 -3.43 5.43 20.01
CA ARG A 107 -3.64 6.67 19.24
C ARG A 107 -4.73 7.56 19.81
N GLU A 108 -5.02 7.44 21.09
CA GLU A 108 -6.15 8.09 21.76
C GLU A 108 -6.10 9.62 21.64
N ALA A 109 -4.90 10.22 21.72
CA ALA A 109 -4.73 11.67 21.58
C ALA A 109 -5.00 12.15 20.13
N GLN A 110 -4.57 11.38 19.13
CA GLN A 110 -4.85 11.67 17.73
C GLN A 110 -6.34 11.45 17.42
N CYS A 111 -6.97 10.44 17.99
CA CYS A 111 -8.41 10.19 17.88
C CYS A 111 -9.23 11.38 18.38
N ALA A 112 -8.88 11.95 19.51
CA ALA A 112 -9.54 13.15 20.05
C ALA A 112 -9.38 14.36 19.12
N ALA A 113 -8.19 14.59 18.57
CA ALA A 113 -7.91 15.68 17.64
C ALA A 113 -8.67 15.52 16.31
N VAL A 114 -8.69 14.31 15.74
CA VAL A 114 -9.44 14.01 14.51
C VAL A 114 -10.93 14.19 14.72
N LYS A 115 -11.49 13.68 15.82
CA LYS A 115 -12.90 13.90 16.16
C LYS A 115 -13.24 15.38 16.25
N GLN A 116 -12.44 16.16 16.97
CA GLN A 116 -12.64 17.61 17.08
C GLN A 116 -12.59 18.32 15.72
N GLY A 117 -11.68 17.91 14.83
CA GLY A 117 -11.59 18.47 13.48
C GLY A 117 -12.82 18.17 12.63
N LEU A 118 -13.33 16.94 12.67
CA LEU A 118 -14.56 16.56 11.98
C LEU A 118 -15.80 17.26 12.54
N GLU A 119 -15.89 17.48 13.87
CA GLU A 119 -16.97 18.24 14.51
C GLU A 119 -16.95 19.72 14.08
N LYS A 120 -15.76 20.34 13.96
CA LYS A 120 -15.61 21.68 13.41
C LYS A 120 -16.11 21.78 11.96
N ALA A 121 -15.73 20.81 11.12
CA ALA A 121 -16.17 20.76 9.73
C ALA A 121 -17.68 20.53 9.61
N LEU A 122 -18.24 19.61 10.40
CA LEU A 122 -19.68 19.34 10.44
C LEU A 122 -20.50 20.58 10.80
N ALA A 123 -20.01 21.39 11.75
CA ALA A 123 -20.69 22.62 12.17
C ALA A 123 -20.78 23.67 11.04
N LEU A 124 -19.85 23.65 10.08
CA LEU A 124 -19.80 24.58 8.95
C LEU A 124 -20.38 23.98 7.66
N CYS A 125 -20.57 22.67 7.61
CA CYS A 125 -21.05 21.97 6.42
C CYS A 125 -22.55 22.21 6.19
N THR A 126 -22.92 22.66 5.01
CA THR A 126 -24.32 22.94 4.62
C THR A 126 -24.90 21.86 3.70
N ASP A 127 -24.05 21.02 3.07
CA ASP A 127 -24.47 19.92 2.20
C ASP A 127 -24.94 18.72 3.02
N GLU A 128 -26.18 18.29 2.84
CA GLU A 128 -26.81 17.23 3.65
C GLU A 128 -26.11 15.89 3.50
N GLY A 129 -25.67 15.51 2.29
CA GLY A 129 -24.94 14.26 2.07
C GLY A 129 -23.59 14.24 2.78
N ASN A 130 -22.86 15.33 2.73
CA ASN A 130 -21.58 15.47 3.45
C ASN A 130 -21.80 15.54 4.97
N ARG A 131 -22.88 16.16 5.44
CA ARG A 131 -23.24 16.17 6.86
C ARG A 131 -23.48 14.76 7.40
N ILE A 132 -24.23 13.95 6.67
CA ILE A 132 -24.47 12.53 7.01
C ILE A 132 -23.13 11.79 7.06
N PHE A 133 -22.29 11.93 6.04
CA PHE A 133 -20.98 11.29 5.98
C PHE A 133 -20.09 11.69 7.17
N LEU A 134 -19.95 12.99 7.45
CA LEU A 134 -19.13 13.48 8.56
C LEU A 134 -19.66 13.01 9.92
N GLN A 135 -20.98 12.99 10.11
CA GLN A 135 -21.59 12.48 11.32
C GLN A 135 -21.32 10.99 11.52
N ASP A 136 -21.36 10.19 10.46
CA ASP A 136 -21.00 8.76 10.52
C ASP A 136 -19.54 8.56 10.93
N GLN A 137 -18.61 9.36 10.40
CA GLN A 137 -17.22 9.30 10.80
C GLN A 137 -17.00 9.69 12.27
N ILE A 138 -17.69 10.72 12.77
CA ILE A 138 -17.68 11.13 14.18
C ILE A 138 -18.24 10.01 15.07
N ASN A 139 -19.31 9.35 14.64
CA ASN A 139 -19.90 8.22 15.36
C ASN A 139 -18.92 7.05 15.49
N LYS A 140 -18.13 6.73 14.46
CA LYS A 140 -17.06 5.71 14.51
C LYS A 140 -16.01 6.04 15.58
N LEU A 141 -15.77 7.32 15.86
CA LEU A 141 -14.80 7.78 16.86
C LEU A 141 -15.40 7.92 18.28
N THR A 142 -16.69 7.62 18.44
CA THR A 142 -17.41 7.78 19.70
C THR A 142 -17.83 6.39 20.23
N PRO A 143 -17.19 5.84 21.26
CA PRO A 143 -17.59 4.55 21.82
C PRO A 143 -19.03 4.55 22.33
N GLY A 144 -19.83 3.62 21.87
CA GLY A 144 -21.19 3.37 22.39
C GLY A 144 -22.35 4.07 21.66
N SER A 145 -22.13 4.71 20.51
CA SER A 145 -23.16 5.51 19.81
C SER A 145 -24.03 4.76 18.78
N VAL A 146 -23.97 3.43 18.68
CA VAL A 146 -24.79 2.68 17.71
C VAL A 146 -26.10 2.25 18.35
N GLU A 147 -27.15 3.08 18.26
CA GLU A 147 -28.53 2.64 18.37
C GLU A 147 -29.02 2.10 17.02
N VAL A 148 -29.13 0.79 16.92
CA VAL A 148 -29.80 0.15 15.77
C VAL A 148 -31.30 0.30 15.98
N LYS A 149 -31.95 1.21 15.29
CA LYS A 149 -33.42 1.24 15.17
C LYS A 149 -33.87 0.14 14.24
N HIS A 150 -34.38 -0.94 14.79
CA HIS A 150 -35.09 -1.95 14.01
C HIS A 150 -36.39 -1.36 13.49
N ALA A 151 -36.60 -1.36 12.17
CA ALA A 151 -37.89 -1.12 11.56
C ALA A 151 -38.82 -2.27 11.95
N VAL A 152 -40.06 -1.98 12.28
CA VAL A 152 -41.12 -3.01 12.49
C VAL A 152 -41.45 -3.61 11.12
N GLU A 153 -40.97 -4.83 10.87
CA GLU A 153 -41.25 -5.56 9.64
C GLU A 153 -42.69 -6.05 9.63
N ASP A 154 -43.38 -5.95 8.50
CA ASP A 154 -44.68 -6.54 8.25
C ASP A 154 -44.52 -8.06 8.13
N LEU A 155 -44.93 -8.78 9.17
CA LEU A 155 -44.83 -10.25 9.28
C LEU A 155 -45.57 -11.00 8.17
N SER A 156 -46.47 -10.37 7.42
CA SER A 156 -47.20 -11.00 6.33
C SER A 156 -46.33 -11.40 5.13
N THR A 157 -45.15 -10.76 4.98
CA THR A 157 -44.19 -11.00 3.90
C THR A 157 -43.16 -12.08 4.24
N ILE A 158 -43.11 -12.56 5.48
CA ILE A 158 -42.13 -13.52 5.96
C ILE A 158 -42.52 -14.95 5.60
N ALA A 159 -41.57 -15.80 5.21
CA ALA A 159 -41.74 -17.21 4.94
C ALA A 159 -42.38 -17.95 6.15
N PRO A 160 -43.22 -19.00 5.94
CA PRO A 160 -43.97 -19.69 7.02
C PRO A 160 -43.12 -20.14 8.20
N ALA A 161 -41.87 -20.62 7.95
CA ALA A 161 -40.95 -21.02 9.00
C ALA A 161 -40.49 -19.82 9.87
N SER A 162 -40.21 -18.67 9.25
CA SER A 162 -39.84 -17.44 9.94
C SER A 162 -41.02 -16.84 10.71
N ARG A 163 -42.26 -16.97 10.18
CA ARG A 163 -43.48 -16.57 10.87
C ARG A 163 -43.67 -17.33 12.16
N ALA A 164 -43.50 -18.68 12.14
CA ALA A 164 -43.60 -19.49 13.35
C ALA A 164 -42.64 -19.08 14.44
N ILE A 165 -41.44 -18.63 14.06
CA ILE A 165 -40.43 -18.09 15.01
C ILE A 165 -40.88 -16.73 15.57
N ALA A 166 -41.40 -15.84 14.73
CA ALA A 166 -41.91 -14.53 15.16
C ALA A 166 -43.08 -14.71 16.14
N GLU A 167 -44.07 -15.52 15.78
CA GLU A 167 -45.21 -15.84 16.66
C GLU A 167 -44.75 -16.47 18.00
N PHE A 168 -43.70 -17.30 17.96
CA PHE A 168 -43.13 -17.88 19.19
C PHE A 168 -42.48 -16.81 20.05
N ARG A 169 -41.74 -15.89 19.48
CA ARG A 169 -41.11 -14.75 20.18
C ARG A 169 -42.15 -13.82 20.80
N ASP A 170 -43.18 -13.49 20.05
CA ASP A 170 -44.29 -12.65 20.53
C ASP A 170 -45.04 -13.33 21.69
N LYS A 171 -45.33 -14.65 21.58
CA LYS A 171 -45.92 -15.43 22.64
C LYS A 171 -45.07 -15.43 23.91
N VAL A 172 -43.76 -15.53 23.79
CA VAL A 172 -42.86 -15.50 24.95
C VAL A 172 -42.85 -14.10 25.56
N ALA A 173 -42.81 -13.04 24.74
CA ALA A 173 -42.80 -11.65 25.19
C ALA A 173 -44.11 -11.27 25.94
N ALA A 174 -45.24 -11.85 25.54
CA ALA A 174 -46.52 -11.64 26.21
C ALA A 174 -46.70 -12.47 27.51
N MET A 175 -45.74 -13.36 27.84
CA MET A 175 -45.87 -14.23 29.04
C MET A 175 -45.47 -13.53 30.33
N PRO A 176 -46.13 -13.81 31.43
CA PRO A 176 -45.60 -13.43 32.75
C PRO A 176 -44.22 -14.05 32.99
N ALA A 177 -43.28 -13.27 33.49
CA ALA A 177 -41.85 -13.66 33.64
C ALA A 177 -41.67 -15.04 34.33
N LYS A 178 -42.47 -15.34 35.35
CA LYS A 178 -42.44 -16.64 36.07
C LYS A 178 -42.79 -17.86 35.19
N LYS A 179 -43.46 -17.67 34.06
CA LYS A 179 -43.88 -18.73 33.15
C LYS A 179 -42.92 -18.91 31.97
N VAL A 180 -42.08 -17.95 31.68
CA VAL A 180 -41.20 -17.95 30.50
C VAL A 180 -40.24 -19.16 30.55
N THR A 181 -39.35 -19.24 31.53
CA THR A 181 -38.34 -20.30 31.62
C THR A 181 -38.93 -21.72 31.60
N PRO A 182 -40.01 -22.03 32.37
CA PRO A 182 -40.68 -23.33 32.27
C PRO A 182 -41.25 -23.62 30.86
N PHE A 183 -41.79 -22.62 30.16
CA PHE A 183 -42.30 -22.78 28.82
C PHE A 183 -41.18 -23.05 27.81
N LEU A 184 -40.07 -22.32 27.89
CA LEU A 184 -38.90 -22.52 27.04
C LEU A 184 -38.27 -23.92 27.25
N LEU A 185 -38.14 -24.36 28.50
CA LEU A 185 -37.67 -25.71 28.83
C LEU A 185 -38.58 -26.79 28.31
N LYS A 186 -39.91 -26.56 28.34
CA LYS A 186 -40.92 -27.49 27.74
C LYS A 186 -40.75 -27.56 26.23
N THR A 187 -40.54 -26.43 25.55
CA THR A 187 -40.27 -26.36 24.11
C THR A 187 -39.04 -27.16 23.75
N LEU A 188 -37.93 -26.96 24.48
CA LEU A 188 -36.68 -27.69 24.30
C LEU A 188 -36.87 -29.21 24.41
N LYS A 189 -37.72 -29.67 25.35
CA LYS A 189 -37.97 -31.09 25.59
C LYS A 189 -38.92 -31.73 24.57
N LYS A 190 -39.84 -30.98 24.03
CA LYS A 190 -40.99 -31.55 23.27
C LYS A 190 -41.05 -31.18 21.80
N SER A 191 -40.40 -30.09 21.38
CA SER A 191 -40.43 -29.64 20.00
C SER A 191 -39.48 -30.46 19.13
N ASP A 192 -39.98 -30.95 17.99
CA ASP A 192 -39.14 -31.53 16.95
C ASP A 192 -38.61 -30.46 15.98
N ASN A 193 -39.13 -29.25 16.02
CA ASN A 193 -38.66 -28.12 15.23
C ASN A 193 -37.36 -27.52 15.85
N ARG A 194 -36.27 -27.70 15.12
CA ARG A 194 -34.91 -27.20 15.54
C ARG A 194 -34.90 -25.70 15.73
N GLN A 195 -35.53 -24.95 14.84
CA GLN A 195 -35.54 -23.49 14.91
C GLN A 195 -36.25 -22.98 16.16
N LEU A 196 -37.36 -23.59 16.54
CA LEU A 196 -38.08 -23.27 17.79
C LEU A 196 -37.26 -23.65 19.02
N ARG A 197 -36.53 -24.79 19.01
CA ARG A 197 -35.62 -25.15 20.11
C ARG A 197 -34.46 -24.13 20.27
N ASN A 198 -33.83 -23.74 19.16
CA ASN A 198 -32.75 -22.74 19.19
C ASN A 198 -33.28 -21.38 19.65
N THR A 199 -34.45 -20.94 19.16
CA THR A 199 -35.07 -19.69 19.65
C THR A 199 -35.38 -19.76 21.14
N ALA A 200 -35.83 -20.93 21.64
CA ALA A 200 -36.09 -21.12 23.07
C ALA A 200 -34.78 -21.02 23.89
N LEU A 201 -33.66 -21.56 23.40
CA LEU A 201 -32.35 -21.45 24.03
C LEU A 201 -31.86 -20.01 24.04
N GLU A 202 -31.99 -19.30 22.95
CA GLU A 202 -31.63 -17.87 22.84
C GLU A 202 -32.41 -17.01 23.83
N LEU A 203 -33.75 -17.11 23.82
CA LEU A 203 -34.61 -16.33 24.68
C LEU A 203 -34.45 -16.68 26.16
N GLY A 204 -34.08 -17.91 26.45
CA GLY A 204 -33.87 -18.37 27.83
C GLY A 204 -32.52 -17.90 28.42
N GLY A 205 -31.53 -17.68 27.58
CA GLY A 205 -30.23 -17.16 28.00
C GLY A 205 -29.65 -17.90 29.21
N ALA A 206 -28.94 -17.18 30.06
CA ALA A 206 -28.29 -17.70 31.24
C ALA A 206 -29.25 -18.36 32.25
N ALA A 207 -30.49 -17.89 32.32
CA ALA A 207 -31.50 -18.46 33.21
C ALA A 207 -31.95 -19.88 32.82
N LEU A 208 -31.88 -20.22 31.52
CA LEU A 208 -32.25 -21.55 31.01
C LEU A 208 -31.10 -22.54 31.05
N ALA A 209 -29.85 -22.09 31.00
CA ALA A 209 -28.66 -22.94 30.86
C ALA A 209 -28.55 -24.05 31.94
N PRO A 210 -28.59 -23.77 33.25
CA PRO A 210 -28.51 -24.82 34.28
C PRO A 210 -29.69 -25.80 34.19
N LEU A 211 -30.86 -25.36 33.79
CA LEU A 211 -32.04 -26.22 33.66
C LEU A 211 -31.94 -27.09 32.40
N ALA A 212 -31.41 -26.60 31.33
CA ALA A 212 -31.13 -27.36 30.11
C ALA A 212 -30.09 -28.44 30.35
N VAL A 213 -29.01 -28.13 31.08
CA VAL A 213 -27.97 -29.08 31.50
C VAL A 213 -28.54 -30.16 32.42
N LYS A 214 -29.36 -29.79 33.42
CA LYS A 214 -30.07 -30.76 34.26
C LYS A 214 -31.00 -31.68 33.48
N ALA A 215 -31.65 -31.16 32.45
CA ALA A 215 -32.56 -31.94 31.60
C ALA A 215 -31.84 -32.77 30.52
N PHE A 216 -30.58 -32.46 30.23
CA PHE A 216 -29.79 -32.98 29.13
C PHE A 216 -29.86 -34.50 28.95
N PRO A 217 -29.71 -35.36 29.98
CA PRO A 217 -29.74 -36.81 29.81
C PRO A 217 -31.12 -37.35 29.32
N LYS A 218 -32.18 -36.56 29.46
CA LYS A 218 -33.55 -36.90 29.10
C LYS A 218 -34.03 -36.22 27.81
N LEU A 219 -33.18 -35.46 27.15
CA LEU A 219 -33.46 -34.81 25.88
C LEU A 219 -33.26 -35.79 24.73
N LYS A 220 -34.00 -35.59 23.63
CA LYS A 220 -33.75 -36.26 22.36
C LYS A 220 -32.36 -35.82 21.84
N THR A 221 -31.66 -36.70 21.10
CA THR A 221 -30.32 -36.43 20.61
C THR A 221 -30.18 -35.09 19.87
N ASP A 222 -31.14 -34.75 19.03
CA ASP A 222 -31.19 -33.46 18.31
C ASP A 222 -31.23 -32.28 19.29
N ALA A 223 -32.06 -32.35 20.31
CA ALA A 223 -32.11 -31.30 21.33
C ALA A 223 -30.84 -31.24 22.19
N GLN A 224 -30.20 -32.39 22.44
CA GLN A 224 -28.87 -32.45 23.08
C GLN A 224 -27.81 -31.72 22.23
N THR A 225 -27.82 -31.98 20.92
CA THR A 225 -26.91 -31.33 19.96
C THR A 225 -27.14 -29.81 19.94
N ASP A 226 -28.39 -29.34 19.93
CA ASP A 226 -28.71 -27.91 19.96
C ASP A 226 -28.24 -27.25 21.28
N VAL A 227 -28.42 -27.91 22.42
CA VAL A 227 -27.94 -27.40 23.72
C VAL A 227 -26.41 -27.29 23.74
N VAL A 228 -25.72 -28.33 23.27
CA VAL A 228 -24.24 -28.34 23.23
C VAL A 228 -23.73 -27.23 22.36
N ARG A 229 -24.23 -27.08 21.14
CA ARG A 229 -23.84 -26.00 20.23
C ARG A 229 -24.15 -24.62 20.81
N TRP A 230 -25.29 -24.47 21.44
CA TRP A 230 -25.67 -23.20 22.06
C TRP A 230 -24.76 -22.83 23.23
N LEU A 231 -24.39 -23.77 24.11
CA LEU A 231 -23.43 -23.55 25.19
C LEU A 231 -22.05 -23.16 24.62
N GLY A 232 -21.59 -23.84 23.57
CA GLY A 232 -20.37 -23.50 22.85
C GLY A 232 -20.39 -22.09 22.30
N ASN A 233 -21.45 -21.68 21.60
CA ASN A 233 -21.58 -20.34 21.02
C ASN A 233 -21.67 -19.23 22.07
N ARG A 234 -22.09 -19.57 23.29
CA ARG A 234 -22.11 -18.64 24.43
C ARG A 234 -20.82 -18.59 25.22
N HIS A 235 -19.85 -19.44 24.89
CA HIS A 235 -18.65 -19.65 25.69
C HIS A 235 -18.97 -19.92 27.17
N ASP A 236 -19.99 -20.77 27.43
CA ASP A 236 -20.57 -20.98 28.76
C ASP A 236 -19.68 -21.90 29.60
N THR A 237 -18.77 -21.31 30.36
CA THR A 237 -17.80 -22.02 31.25
C THR A 237 -18.43 -22.61 32.48
N GLU A 238 -19.65 -22.18 32.90
CA GLU A 238 -20.32 -22.65 34.12
C GLU A 238 -21.13 -23.91 33.83
N ASN A 239 -21.65 -24.08 32.61
CA ASN A 239 -22.56 -25.14 32.25
C ASN A 239 -21.94 -26.21 31.34
N VAL A 240 -20.62 -26.43 31.44
CA VAL A 240 -19.85 -27.33 30.55
C VAL A 240 -20.16 -28.83 30.74
N GLU A 241 -20.83 -29.22 31.81
CA GLU A 241 -21.11 -30.65 32.12
C GLU A 241 -21.87 -31.35 30.99
N ALA A 242 -22.81 -30.66 30.32
CA ALA A 242 -23.54 -31.21 29.17
C ALA A 242 -22.60 -31.49 27.97
N VAL A 243 -21.62 -30.65 27.75
CA VAL A 243 -20.63 -30.82 26.68
C VAL A 243 -19.75 -32.05 26.97
N PHE A 244 -19.21 -32.17 28.15
CA PHE A 244 -18.40 -33.36 28.51
C PHE A 244 -19.19 -34.66 28.54
N ARG A 245 -20.45 -34.63 28.94
CA ARG A 245 -21.33 -35.81 28.83
C ARG A 245 -21.55 -36.21 27.37
N ALA A 246 -21.71 -35.26 26.47
CA ALA A 246 -21.93 -35.50 25.04
C ALA A 246 -20.70 -36.15 24.36
N LEU A 247 -19.49 -35.91 24.84
CA LEU A 247 -18.29 -36.58 24.33
C LEU A 247 -18.30 -38.11 24.50
N GLY A 248 -19.07 -38.64 25.49
CA GLY A 248 -19.25 -40.07 25.70
C GLY A 248 -20.45 -40.67 24.94
N SER A 249 -21.05 -39.95 24.00
CA SER A 249 -22.19 -40.41 23.21
C SER A 249 -21.76 -41.41 22.13
N SER A 250 -22.66 -42.38 21.83
CA SER A 250 -22.50 -43.23 20.64
C SER A 250 -22.96 -42.54 19.34
N ASN A 251 -23.51 -41.34 19.41
CA ASN A 251 -23.94 -40.57 18.24
C ASN A 251 -22.80 -39.63 17.80
N ASN A 252 -22.23 -39.89 16.63
CA ASN A 252 -21.09 -39.15 16.10
C ASN A 252 -21.39 -37.66 15.96
N GLN A 253 -22.57 -37.26 15.50
CA GLN A 253 -22.93 -35.85 15.33
C GLN A 253 -22.99 -35.08 16.65
N LEU A 254 -23.42 -35.76 17.71
CA LEU A 254 -23.44 -35.18 19.07
C LEU A 254 -22.02 -35.05 19.60
N VAL A 255 -21.16 -36.05 19.37
CA VAL A 255 -19.73 -35.99 19.74
C VAL A 255 -19.01 -34.85 19.00
N ASP A 256 -19.21 -34.75 17.69
CA ASP A 256 -18.61 -33.65 16.90
C ASP A 256 -19.09 -32.28 17.39
N ALA A 257 -20.37 -32.10 17.64
CA ALA A 257 -20.89 -30.87 18.22
C ALA A 257 -20.31 -30.57 19.62
N ALA A 258 -20.01 -31.60 20.41
CA ALA A 258 -19.40 -31.43 21.71
C ALA A 258 -17.90 -31.02 21.61
N LEU A 259 -17.17 -31.57 20.64
CA LEU A 259 -15.78 -31.18 20.38
C LEU A 259 -15.73 -29.74 19.88
N GLU A 260 -16.62 -29.33 18.94
CA GLU A 260 -16.74 -27.94 18.49
C GLU A 260 -17.04 -26.99 19.68
N ALA A 261 -17.99 -27.36 20.53
CA ALA A 261 -18.38 -26.58 21.71
C ALA A 261 -17.24 -26.48 22.71
N ALA A 262 -16.53 -27.59 22.98
CA ALA A 262 -15.35 -27.62 23.86
C ALA A 262 -14.25 -26.65 23.36
N GLY A 263 -13.98 -26.60 22.05
CA GLY A 263 -13.03 -25.66 21.46
C GLY A 263 -13.41 -24.19 21.69
N LYS A 264 -14.70 -23.87 21.55
CA LYS A 264 -15.23 -22.51 21.77
C LYS A 264 -15.24 -22.10 23.23
N ILE A 265 -15.59 -23.01 24.12
CA ILE A 265 -15.62 -22.76 25.58
C ILE A 265 -14.20 -22.61 26.14
N GLY A 266 -13.28 -23.46 25.70
CA GLY A 266 -11.91 -23.45 26.16
C GLY A 266 -11.71 -24.15 27.51
N GLY A 267 -10.56 -23.93 28.13
CA GLY A 267 -10.15 -24.47 29.41
C GLY A 267 -9.43 -25.81 29.30
N VAL A 268 -8.73 -26.19 30.40
CA VAL A 268 -7.80 -27.33 30.41
C VAL A 268 -8.48 -28.68 30.13
N ASN A 269 -9.68 -28.90 30.63
CA ASN A 269 -10.41 -30.15 30.39
C ASN A 269 -10.86 -30.29 28.95
N ALA A 270 -11.32 -29.18 28.34
CA ALA A 270 -11.70 -29.14 26.92
C ALA A 270 -10.49 -29.39 26.02
N MET A 271 -9.37 -28.72 26.28
CA MET A 271 -8.10 -28.94 25.58
C MET A 271 -7.66 -30.41 25.66
N SER A 272 -7.65 -30.99 26.86
CA SER A 272 -7.25 -32.38 27.04
C SER A 272 -8.14 -33.36 26.29
N ALA A 273 -9.46 -33.14 26.29
CA ALA A 273 -10.42 -33.98 25.58
C ALA A 273 -10.22 -33.89 24.04
N LEU A 274 -9.98 -32.68 23.54
CA LEU A 274 -9.70 -32.44 22.12
C LEU A 274 -8.36 -33.07 21.66
N ILE A 275 -7.29 -32.96 22.46
CA ILE A 275 -6.01 -33.58 22.17
C ILE A 275 -6.14 -35.14 22.11
N VAL A 276 -6.88 -35.73 23.03
CA VAL A 276 -7.14 -37.17 22.99
C VAL A 276 -7.93 -37.55 21.73
N ALA A 277 -8.93 -36.77 21.37
CA ALA A 277 -9.76 -37.01 20.18
C ALA A 277 -8.97 -36.94 18.84
N LEU A 278 -7.78 -36.28 18.80
CA LEU A 278 -6.91 -36.25 17.61
C LEU A 278 -6.39 -37.64 17.17
N SER A 279 -6.43 -38.63 18.07
CA SER A 279 -6.02 -40.00 17.76
C SER A 279 -7.20 -40.93 17.43
N GLY A 280 -8.44 -40.43 17.44
CA GLY A 280 -9.66 -41.19 17.26
C GLY A 280 -10.44 -40.91 15.98
N ASN A 281 -11.67 -41.40 15.92
CA ASN A 281 -12.55 -41.26 14.76
C ASN A 281 -13.05 -39.82 14.51
N HIS A 282 -12.87 -38.93 15.48
CA HIS A 282 -13.26 -37.53 15.41
C HIS A 282 -12.05 -36.59 15.28
N ALA A 283 -10.93 -37.11 14.75
CA ALA A 283 -9.68 -36.36 14.65
C ALA A 283 -9.79 -35.05 13.85
N GLU A 284 -10.58 -35.04 12.78
CA GLU A 284 -10.79 -33.87 11.93
C GLU A 284 -11.52 -32.76 12.70
N THR A 285 -12.62 -33.08 13.36
CA THR A 285 -13.39 -32.14 14.18
C THR A 285 -12.54 -31.63 15.37
N ALA A 286 -11.80 -32.52 16.04
CA ALA A 286 -10.91 -32.16 17.15
C ALA A 286 -9.78 -31.22 16.68
N ASN A 287 -9.19 -31.48 15.54
CA ASN A 287 -8.16 -30.63 14.95
C ASN A 287 -8.69 -29.23 14.63
N ALA A 288 -9.84 -29.15 13.96
CA ALA A 288 -10.50 -27.86 13.65
C ALA A 288 -10.81 -27.07 14.94
N ALA A 289 -11.33 -27.75 15.97
CA ALA A 289 -11.64 -27.13 17.26
C ALA A 289 -10.37 -26.66 18.02
N LEU A 290 -9.25 -27.39 17.94
CA LEU A 290 -7.96 -26.99 18.52
C LEU A 290 -7.30 -25.84 17.75
N THR A 291 -7.43 -25.80 16.43
CA THR A 291 -6.91 -24.71 15.61
C THR A 291 -7.54 -23.38 15.99
N THR A 292 -8.83 -23.38 16.32
CA THR A 292 -9.59 -22.18 16.72
C THR A 292 -9.88 -22.11 18.23
N PHE A 293 -9.19 -22.90 19.04
CA PHE A 293 -9.43 -23.04 20.48
C PHE A 293 -9.39 -21.70 21.21
N ASN A 294 -10.38 -21.47 22.07
CA ASN A 294 -10.45 -20.29 22.91
C ASN A 294 -9.51 -20.43 24.11
N GLY A 295 -8.28 -19.96 23.93
CA GLY A 295 -7.23 -19.97 24.94
C GLY A 295 -5.90 -20.53 24.45
N ASP A 296 -4.92 -20.55 25.33
CA ASP A 296 -3.60 -21.12 25.07
C ASP A 296 -3.63 -22.65 25.22
N ILE A 297 -3.19 -23.34 24.17
CA ILE A 297 -3.08 -24.81 24.14
C ILE A 297 -1.64 -25.30 24.28
N SER A 298 -0.70 -24.41 24.42
CA SER A 298 0.75 -24.73 24.39
C SER A 298 1.16 -25.81 25.39
N GLU A 299 0.72 -25.71 26.64
CA GLU A 299 1.07 -26.70 27.68
C GLU A 299 0.54 -28.09 27.35
N GLY A 300 -0.72 -28.18 26.87
CA GLY A 300 -1.32 -29.46 26.52
C GLY A 300 -0.66 -30.12 25.31
N VAL A 301 -0.39 -29.33 24.26
CA VAL A 301 0.31 -29.81 23.06
C VAL A 301 1.73 -30.24 23.43
N LEU A 302 2.47 -29.46 24.23
CA LEU A 302 3.81 -29.82 24.70
C LEU A 302 3.84 -31.08 25.53
N ALA A 303 2.88 -31.25 26.43
CA ALA A 303 2.76 -32.47 27.25
C ALA A 303 2.50 -33.69 26.37
N ALA A 304 1.59 -33.55 25.38
CA ALA A 304 1.29 -34.61 24.43
C ALA A 304 2.47 -34.98 23.53
N LEU A 305 3.23 -33.98 23.03
CA LEU A 305 4.43 -34.18 22.22
C LEU A 305 5.57 -34.84 22.98
N LYS A 306 5.70 -34.57 24.29
CA LYS A 306 6.71 -35.20 25.16
C LYS A 306 6.30 -36.59 25.68
N GLY A 307 5.01 -36.92 25.57
CA GLY A 307 4.48 -38.23 25.90
C GLY A 307 4.95 -39.30 24.93
N SER A 308 4.96 -40.57 25.40
CA SER A 308 5.21 -41.71 24.52
C SER A 308 3.88 -42.36 24.15
N GLY A 309 3.66 -42.66 22.86
CA GLY A 309 2.54 -43.49 22.44
C GLY A 309 1.66 -42.90 21.33
N THR A 310 0.39 -43.34 21.30
CA THR A 310 -0.56 -43.08 20.20
C THR A 310 -1.02 -41.63 20.07
N LEU A 311 -0.71 -40.76 21.03
CA LEU A 311 -1.11 -39.36 21.01
C LEU A 311 -0.27 -38.49 20.05
N VAL A 312 1.00 -38.88 19.79
CA VAL A 312 1.86 -38.15 18.86
C VAL A 312 1.47 -38.53 17.42
N THR A 313 0.46 -37.88 16.93
CA THR A 313 -0.09 -38.02 15.56
C THR A 313 0.43 -36.93 14.66
N PRO A 314 0.39 -37.13 13.32
CA PRO A 314 0.69 -36.05 12.37
C PRO A 314 -0.17 -34.78 12.60
N ALA A 315 -1.43 -34.95 13.02
CA ALA A 315 -2.33 -33.83 13.35
C ALA A 315 -1.87 -33.02 14.56
N LEU A 316 -1.44 -33.70 15.64
CA LEU A 316 -0.88 -33.03 16.83
C LEU A 316 0.42 -32.25 16.48
N VAL A 317 1.27 -32.89 15.66
CA VAL A 317 2.52 -32.27 15.21
C VAL A 317 2.22 -31.04 14.35
N ALA A 318 1.26 -31.12 13.40
CA ALA A 318 0.85 -30.01 12.57
C ALA A 318 0.25 -28.86 13.39
N LEU A 319 -0.56 -29.19 14.39
CA LEU A 319 -1.19 -28.21 15.29
C LEU A 319 -0.15 -27.35 16.02
N ALA A 320 0.99 -27.92 16.43
CA ALA A 320 2.06 -27.14 17.06
C ALA A 320 2.59 -26.04 16.14
N GLY A 321 2.68 -26.30 14.83
CA GLY A 321 3.03 -25.29 13.83
C GLY A 321 1.93 -24.28 13.58
N GLU A 322 0.71 -24.72 13.36
CA GLU A 322 -0.47 -23.90 13.06
C GLU A 322 -0.80 -22.92 14.20
N ARG A 323 -0.59 -23.34 15.44
CA ARG A 323 -0.74 -22.50 16.63
C ARG A 323 0.52 -21.74 17.04
N HIS A 324 1.57 -21.79 16.22
CA HIS A 324 2.85 -21.12 16.44
C HIS A 324 3.45 -21.36 17.84
N ILE A 325 3.38 -22.63 18.33
CA ILE A 325 3.91 -23.01 19.66
C ILE A 325 5.43 -23.11 19.58
N THR A 326 6.14 -22.01 19.74
CA THR A 326 7.61 -21.94 19.61
C THR A 326 8.34 -22.86 20.60
N ALA A 327 7.76 -23.10 21.77
CA ALA A 327 8.30 -24.02 22.80
C ALA A 327 8.29 -25.50 22.32
N ALA A 328 7.55 -25.83 21.25
CA ALA A 328 7.56 -27.17 20.64
C ALA A 328 8.80 -27.44 19.78
N TYR A 329 9.69 -26.45 19.59
CA TYR A 329 10.87 -26.59 18.71
C TYR A 329 11.69 -27.86 19.03
N GLN A 330 12.13 -28.03 20.25
CA GLN A 330 12.95 -29.20 20.66
C GLN A 330 12.20 -30.54 20.53
N PRO A 331 10.95 -30.72 21.03
CA PRO A 331 10.17 -31.91 20.79
C PRO A 331 10.02 -32.22 19.27
N LEU A 332 9.77 -31.26 18.44
CA LEU A 332 9.58 -31.45 16.99
C LEU A 332 10.88 -31.81 16.27
N THR A 333 12.03 -31.24 16.67
CA THR A 333 13.33 -31.62 16.07
C THR A 333 13.66 -33.10 16.28
N ALA A 334 13.23 -33.69 17.40
CA ALA A 334 13.40 -35.12 17.67
C ALA A 334 12.56 -36.01 16.71
N LEU A 335 11.52 -35.46 16.09
CA LEU A 335 10.63 -36.19 15.19
C LEU A 335 11.07 -36.15 13.72
N ILE A 336 12.08 -35.35 13.36
CA ILE A 336 12.57 -35.26 11.96
C ILE A 336 13.05 -36.62 11.45
N GLY A 337 13.64 -37.46 12.30
CA GLY A 337 14.09 -38.82 11.95
C GLY A 337 12.98 -39.88 11.90
N ASN A 338 11.73 -39.55 12.18
CA ASN A 338 10.60 -40.48 12.17
C ASN A 338 9.86 -40.40 10.82
N ASP A 339 9.92 -41.47 10.01
CA ASP A 339 9.35 -41.52 8.67
C ASP A 339 7.87 -41.13 8.61
N LYS A 340 7.07 -41.46 9.62
CA LYS A 340 5.61 -41.13 9.67
C LYS A 340 5.33 -39.69 10.05
N LEU A 341 6.24 -39.06 10.78
CA LEU A 341 6.06 -37.71 11.33
C LEU A 341 6.96 -36.66 10.68
N HIS A 342 7.95 -37.11 9.88
CA HIS A 342 8.95 -36.27 9.23
C HIS A 342 8.33 -35.04 8.53
N ALA A 343 7.37 -35.27 7.64
CA ALA A 343 6.75 -34.21 6.86
C ALA A 343 6.00 -33.19 7.71
N ALA A 344 5.23 -33.66 8.69
CA ALA A 344 4.51 -32.82 9.63
C ALA A 344 5.46 -32.04 10.54
N ALA A 345 6.51 -32.72 11.09
CA ALA A 345 7.51 -32.09 11.93
C ALA A 345 8.30 -31.00 11.18
N ALA A 346 8.74 -31.28 9.96
CA ALA A 346 9.45 -30.32 9.13
C ALA A 346 8.61 -29.07 8.81
N LYS A 347 7.35 -29.28 8.45
CA LYS A 347 6.40 -28.18 8.18
C LYS A 347 6.18 -27.34 9.43
N SER A 348 5.94 -27.97 10.56
CA SER A 348 5.67 -27.28 11.84
C SER A 348 6.91 -26.53 12.33
N LEU A 349 8.10 -27.12 12.23
CA LEU A 349 9.37 -26.45 12.56
C LEU A 349 9.57 -25.19 11.71
N ALA A 350 9.27 -25.25 10.41
CA ALA A 350 9.36 -24.08 9.54
C ALA A 350 8.37 -22.97 9.93
N GLN A 351 7.21 -23.30 10.52
CA GLN A 351 6.23 -22.32 10.99
C GLN A 351 6.60 -21.67 12.33
N ILE A 352 7.32 -22.42 13.21
CA ILE A 352 7.65 -21.93 14.57
C ILE A 352 9.10 -21.47 14.72
N VAL A 353 9.91 -21.58 13.66
CA VAL A 353 11.31 -21.16 13.69
C VAL A 353 11.41 -19.66 13.99
N THR A 354 12.33 -19.32 14.90
CA THR A 354 12.67 -17.94 15.27
C THR A 354 14.08 -17.60 14.79
N ASN A 355 14.46 -16.33 14.86
CA ASN A 355 15.83 -15.92 14.51
C ASN A 355 16.88 -16.67 15.35
N ASP A 356 16.59 -16.98 16.62
CA ASP A 356 17.54 -17.62 17.52
C ASP A 356 17.83 -19.09 17.16
N ASN A 357 16.83 -19.79 16.64
CA ASN A 357 16.97 -21.21 16.29
C ASN A 357 17.02 -21.48 14.79
N PHE A 358 16.97 -20.44 13.96
CA PHE A 358 17.01 -20.57 12.49
C PHE A 358 18.26 -21.29 11.99
N ALA A 359 19.44 -20.96 12.52
CA ALA A 359 20.70 -21.57 12.11
C ALA A 359 20.77 -23.06 12.48
N ASP A 360 20.24 -23.44 13.66
CA ASP A 360 20.13 -24.85 14.06
C ASP A 360 19.20 -25.61 13.13
N LEU A 361 18.02 -25.07 12.84
CA LEU A 361 17.07 -25.73 11.93
C LEU A 361 17.63 -25.86 10.51
N LEU A 362 18.28 -24.82 10.01
CA LEU A 362 18.91 -24.83 8.70
C LEU A 362 20.00 -25.92 8.61
N SER A 363 20.80 -26.08 9.68
CA SER A 363 21.78 -27.17 9.75
C SER A 363 21.13 -28.57 9.73
N ARG A 364 20.02 -28.75 10.45
CA ARG A 364 19.26 -30.01 10.47
C ARG A 364 18.62 -30.33 9.11
N PHE A 365 18.23 -29.32 8.36
CA PHE A 365 17.64 -29.49 7.04
C PHE A 365 18.67 -29.66 5.92
N GLN A 366 19.96 -29.47 6.19
CA GLN A 366 21.03 -29.62 5.19
C GLN A 366 20.98 -30.96 4.41
N PRO A 367 20.68 -32.14 5.02
CA PRO A 367 20.53 -33.40 4.30
C PRO A 367 19.28 -33.46 3.41
N TYR A 368 18.33 -32.50 3.53
CA TYR A 368 17.06 -32.48 2.85
C TYR A 368 16.96 -31.21 1.97
N PRO A 369 17.44 -31.22 0.72
CA PRO A 369 17.54 -30.01 -0.10
C PRO A 369 16.24 -29.21 -0.23
N GLU A 370 15.11 -29.90 -0.37
CA GLU A 370 13.81 -29.20 -0.46
C GLU A 370 13.47 -28.45 0.82
N LEU A 371 13.67 -29.04 1.98
CA LEU A 371 13.41 -28.41 3.26
C LEU A 371 14.38 -27.25 3.50
N PHE A 372 15.66 -27.46 3.19
CA PHE A 372 16.72 -26.48 3.34
C PHE A 372 16.42 -25.21 2.52
N TYR A 373 16.17 -25.35 1.22
CA TYR A 373 15.92 -24.20 0.35
C TYR A 373 14.53 -23.57 0.58
N ASN A 374 13.52 -24.37 0.93
CA ASN A 374 12.21 -23.80 1.30
C ASN A 374 12.31 -22.96 2.59
N LEU A 375 13.13 -23.36 3.57
CA LEU A 375 13.35 -22.58 4.79
C LEU A 375 14.07 -21.25 4.47
N LEU A 376 15.07 -21.25 3.60
CA LEU A 376 15.72 -20.04 3.11
C LEU A 376 14.71 -19.14 2.35
N ALA A 377 13.87 -19.72 1.49
CA ALA A 377 12.87 -18.98 0.72
C ALA A 377 11.79 -18.35 1.61
N GLN A 378 11.42 -19.01 2.70
CA GLN A 378 10.46 -18.51 3.67
C GLN A 378 10.97 -17.25 4.39
N ARG A 379 12.24 -17.24 4.83
CA ARG A 379 12.87 -16.06 5.41
C ARG A 379 13.11 -14.98 4.36
N GLY A 380 13.55 -15.36 3.16
CA GLY A 380 13.59 -14.55 1.96
C GLY A 380 14.40 -13.27 2.04
N ASN A 381 15.38 -13.17 2.96
CA ASN A 381 16.30 -12.06 2.98
C ASN A 381 17.33 -12.15 1.85
N LYS A 382 18.03 -11.06 1.58
CA LYS A 382 18.97 -10.95 0.46
C LYS A 382 20.06 -12.03 0.45
N GLU A 383 20.59 -12.38 1.63
CA GLU A 383 21.63 -13.43 1.75
C GLU A 383 21.09 -14.83 1.44
N ASP A 384 19.87 -15.13 1.89
CA ASP A 384 19.21 -16.41 1.63
C ASP A 384 18.87 -16.56 0.16
N ILE A 385 18.35 -15.49 -0.45
CA ILE A 385 18.09 -15.46 -1.89
C ILE A 385 19.37 -15.73 -2.68
N GLN A 386 20.51 -15.12 -2.29
CA GLN A 386 21.80 -15.37 -2.93
C GLN A 386 22.23 -16.83 -2.83
N LYS A 387 22.03 -17.48 -1.66
CA LYS A 387 22.32 -18.93 -1.48
C LYS A 387 21.44 -19.80 -2.38
N ILE A 388 20.13 -19.49 -2.45
CA ILE A 388 19.19 -20.20 -3.32
C ILE A 388 19.61 -20.04 -4.79
N VAL A 389 19.92 -18.82 -5.23
CA VAL A 389 20.31 -18.53 -6.62
C VAL A 389 21.61 -19.24 -7.00
N ALA A 390 22.63 -19.22 -6.11
CA ALA A 390 23.89 -19.90 -6.36
C ALA A 390 23.68 -21.42 -6.59
N ALA A 391 22.82 -22.05 -5.81
CA ALA A 391 22.48 -23.46 -6.01
C ALA A 391 21.62 -23.68 -7.26
N ALA A 392 20.68 -22.77 -7.55
CA ALA A 392 19.77 -22.87 -8.70
C ALA A 392 20.47 -22.80 -10.07
N GLN A 393 21.69 -22.28 -10.15
CA GLN A 393 22.51 -22.23 -11.35
C GLN A 393 23.12 -23.60 -11.73
N GLY A 394 23.08 -24.58 -10.82
CA GLY A 394 23.60 -25.94 -11.07
C GLY A 394 22.78 -26.76 -12.07
N SER A 395 23.30 -27.91 -12.45
CA SER A 395 22.60 -28.86 -13.34
C SER A 395 21.31 -29.37 -12.71
N VAL A 396 20.22 -29.33 -13.48
CA VAL A 396 18.86 -29.66 -13.00
C VAL A 396 18.53 -31.12 -13.29
N ALA A 397 19.06 -32.04 -12.49
CA ALA A 397 18.53 -33.39 -12.40
C ALA A 397 17.49 -33.45 -11.26
N ALA A 398 16.43 -34.25 -11.41
CA ALA A 398 15.42 -34.40 -10.37
C ALA A 398 16.07 -34.88 -9.04
N GLY A 399 15.63 -34.29 -7.90
CA GLY A 399 16.16 -34.61 -6.57
C GLY A 399 17.51 -33.97 -6.23
N THR A 400 18.09 -33.14 -7.09
CA THR A 400 19.32 -32.38 -6.81
C THR A 400 19.04 -31.09 -6.01
N ALA A 401 20.11 -30.60 -5.36
CA ALA A 401 20.07 -29.30 -4.69
C ALA A 401 19.64 -28.17 -5.66
N ALA A 402 20.06 -28.22 -6.91
CA ALA A 402 19.68 -27.23 -7.92
C ALA A 402 18.19 -27.27 -8.25
N SER A 403 17.59 -28.47 -8.38
CA SER A 403 16.14 -28.60 -8.59
C SER A 403 15.34 -28.05 -7.41
N ALA A 404 15.74 -28.42 -6.19
CA ALA A 404 15.09 -27.92 -4.96
C ALA A 404 15.24 -26.40 -4.80
N ALA A 405 16.42 -25.85 -5.08
CA ALA A 405 16.67 -24.42 -5.04
C ALA A 405 15.81 -23.62 -6.05
N ARG A 406 15.66 -24.13 -7.28
CA ARG A 406 14.76 -23.53 -8.29
C ARG A 406 13.32 -23.53 -7.85
N ALA A 407 12.83 -24.64 -7.32
CA ALA A 407 11.47 -24.74 -6.79
C ALA A 407 11.25 -23.78 -5.59
N ALA A 408 12.25 -23.64 -4.73
CA ALA A 408 12.21 -22.71 -3.60
C ALA A 408 12.26 -21.25 -4.05
N LEU A 409 13.05 -20.89 -5.07
CA LEU A 409 13.14 -19.54 -5.61
C LEU A 409 11.77 -19.03 -6.11
N LEU A 410 10.95 -19.92 -6.67
CA LEU A 410 9.59 -19.62 -7.10
C LEU A 410 8.64 -19.33 -5.92
N LYS A 411 9.02 -19.68 -4.69
CA LYS A 411 8.23 -19.44 -3.47
C LYS A 411 8.69 -18.21 -2.67
N VAL A 412 9.86 -17.65 -2.98
CA VAL A 412 10.38 -16.45 -2.30
C VAL A 412 9.39 -15.29 -2.46
N ASN A 413 8.96 -14.69 -1.36
CA ASN A 413 8.03 -13.56 -1.36
C ASN A 413 8.74 -12.25 -0.99
N SER A 414 9.79 -11.92 -1.74
CA SER A 414 10.58 -10.69 -1.60
C SER A 414 10.89 -10.14 -2.98
N SER A 415 10.76 -8.83 -3.14
CA SER A 415 11.13 -8.14 -4.38
C SER A 415 12.64 -8.27 -4.72
N ASP A 416 13.49 -8.56 -3.73
CA ASP A 416 14.91 -8.86 -3.96
C ASP A 416 15.13 -10.08 -4.85
N ALA A 417 14.13 -10.97 -5.01
CA ALA A 417 14.21 -12.11 -5.89
C ALA A 417 13.97 -11.76 -7.37
N VAL A 418 13.45 -10.59 -7.71
CA VAL A 418 13.10 -10.23 -9.09
C VAL A 418 14.33 -10.26 -10.00
N ALA A 419 15.41 -9.56 -9.66
CA ALA A 419 16.63 -9.54 -10.48
C ALA A 419 17.26 -10.95 -10.63
N PRO A 420 17.39 -11.77 -9.57
CA PRO A 420 17.77 -13.18 -9.68
C PRO A 420 16.87 -14.02 -10.59
N LEU A 421 15.54 -13.90 -10.46
CA LEU A 421 14.58 -14.63 -11.30
C LEU A 421 14.74 -14.25 -12.78
N MET A 422 14.87 -12.97 -13.08
CA MET A 422 15.10 -12.46 -14.44
C MET A 422 16.43 -12.97 -15.03
N SER A 423 17.49 -12.93 -14.22
CA SER A 423 18.81 -13.44 -14.63
C SER A 423 18.79 -14.95 -14.94
N LEU A 424 18.11 -15.73 -14.10
CA LEU A 424 17.98 -17.17 -14.32
C LEU A 424 17.08 -17.47 -15.53
N ALA A 425 15.99 -16.71 -15.73
CA ALA A 425 15.11 -16.84 -16.89
C ALA A 425 15.84 -16.57 -18.22
N ALA A 426 16.85 -15.73 -18.23
CA ALA A 426 17.66 -15.46 -19.41
C ALA A 426 18.43 -16.70 -19.88
N THR A 427 18.89 -17.56 -18.96
CA THR A 427 19.72 -18.74 -19.24
C THR A 427 18.97 -20.07 -19.20
N ASP A 428 17.84 -20.14 -18.50
CA ASP A 428 17.02 -21.35 -18.36
C ASP A 428 15.79 -21.30 -19.29
N ALA A 429 15.96 -21.81 -20.52
CA ALA A 429 14.88 -21.82 -21.49
C ALA A 429 13.68 -22.69 -21.05
N ALA A 430 13.91 -23.78 -20.32
CA ALA A 430 12.85 -24.69 -19.88
C ALA A 430 12.04 -24.12 -18.69
N GLY A 431 12.70 -23.42 -17.77
CA GLY A 431 12.06 -22.81 -16.60
C GLY A 431 11.62 -21.35 -16.80
N ARG A 432 11.96 -20.76 -17.96
CA ARG A 432 11.76 -19.33 -18.24
C ARG A 432 10.39 -18.81 -17.87
N ASP A 433 9.34 -19.45 -18.35
CA ASP A 433 7.98 -19.00 -18.15
C ASP A 433 7.58 -19.00 -16.67
N ALA A 434 7.95 -20.04 -15.92
CA ALA A 434 7.68 -20.09 -14.48
C ALA A 434 8.45 -18.99 -13.71
N LEU A 435 9.71 -18.77 -14.06
CA LEU A 435 10.57 -17.75 -13.46
C LEU A 435 10.03 -16.34 -13.74
N LEU A 436 9.65 -16.08 -14.99
CA LEU A 436 9.07 -14.78 -15.38
C LEU A 436 7.68 -14.57 -14.79
N GLY A 437 6.85 -15.62 -14.69
CA GLY A 437 5.55 -15.54 -14.01
C GLY A 437 5.71 -15.17 -12.53
N ARG A 438 6.70 -15.76 -11.83
CA ARG A 438 6.99 -15.39 -10.44
C ARG A 438 7.55 -13.97 -10.34
N ALA A 439 8.50 -13.61 -11.21
CA ALA A 439 9.02 -12.25 -11.26
C ALA A 439 7.90 -11.23 -11.47
N LEU A 440 6.97 -11.47 -12.40
CA LEU A 440 5.82 -10.60 -12.63
C LEU A 440 4.95 -10.43 -11.38
N THR A 441 4.66 -11.52 -10.68
CA THR A 441 3.90 -11.46 -9.40
C THR A 441 4.59 -10.54 -8.39
N LEU A 442 5.91 -10.66 -8.24
CA LEU A 442 6.69 -9.85 -7.31
C LEU A 442 6.78 -8.38 -7.77
N ILE A 443 6.94 -8.13 -9.08
CA ILE A 443 6.94 -6.78 -9.66
C ILE A 443 5.60 -6.09 -9.41
N GLN A 444 4.48 -6.79 -9.62
CA GLN A 444 3.15 -6.24 -9.39
C GLN A 444 2.92 -5.90 -7.92
N GLY A 445 3.33 -6.79 -7.01
CA GLY A 445 3.19 -6.61 -5.56
C GLY A 445 4.17 -5.64 -4.92
N ALA A 446 5.29 -5.32 -5.58
CA ALA A 446 6.29 -4.41 -5.05
C ALA A 446 5.79 -2.95 -5.06
N ASN A 447 6.17 -2.19 -4.03
CA ASN A 447 5.94 -0.73 -3.98
C ASN A 447 7.03 0.00 -4.77
N TRP A 448 7.12 -0.29 -6.06
CA TRP A 448 8.06 0.35 -6.96
C TRP A 448 7.35 1.35 -7.87
N PRO A 449 8.05 2.40 -8.32
CA PRO A 449 7.54 3.33 -9.32
C PRO A 449 7.07 2.59 -10.58
N ARG A 450 6.02 3.10 -11.20
CA ARG A 450 5.43 2.48 -12.40
C ARG A 450 6.41 2.39 -13.55
N ILE A 451 7.31 3.35 -13.66
CA ILE A 451 8.32 3.37 -14.72
C ILE A 451 9.36 2.26 -14.51
N ASP A 452 9.72 1.94 -13.25
CA ASP A 452 10.65 0.85 -12.94
C ASP A 452 10.01 -0.50 -13.22
N LYS A 453 8.72 -0.66 -12.86
CA LYS A 453 7.93 -1.84 -13.24
C LYS A 453 7.86 -2.02 -14.75
N TYR A 454 7.65 -0.92 -15.50
CA TYR A 454 7.68 -0.94 -16.96
C TYR A 454 9.01 -1.50 -17.49
N GLN A 455 10.15 -1.01 -16.97
CA GLN A 455 11.46 -1.47 -17.43
C GLN A 455 11.67 -2.97 -17.20
N LEU A 456 11.26 -3.47 -16.03
CA LEU A 456 11.35 -4.89 -15.71
C LEU A 456 10.43 -5.76 -16.59
N ILE A 457 9.20 -5.31 -16.83
CA ILE A 457 8.28 -6.02 -17.74
C ILE A 457 8.81 -6.00 -19.18
N LYS A 458 9.36 -4.89 -19.64
CA LYS A 458 10.00 -4.79 -20.95
C LYS A 458 11.16 -5.79 -21.07
N GLN A 459 12.06 -5.83 -20.09
CA GLN A 459 13.16 -6.80 -20.03
C GLN A 459 12.65 -8.26 -20.05
N ALA A 460 11.55 -8.54 -19.32
CA ALA A 460 10.94 -9.87 -19.33
C ALA A 460 10.40 -10.26 -20.72
N LEU A 461 9.78 -9.34 -21.44
CA LEU A 461 9.31 -9.56 -22.81
C LEU A 461 10.46 -9.75 -23.80
N GLU A 462 11.59 -9.04 -23.63
CA GLU A 462 12.80 -9.19 -24.44
C GLU A 462 13.43 -10.58 -24.33
N LEU A 463 13.19 -11.32 -23.22
CA LEU A 463 13.60 -12.71 -23.06
C LEU A 463 12.78 -13.70 -23.91
N LYS A 464 11.80 -13.23 -24.66
CA LYS A 464 10.95 -14.03 -25.56
C LYS A 464 10.28 -15.22 -24.85
N PRO A 465 9.43 -14.98 -23.85
CA PRO A 465 8.65 -16.00 -23.19
C PRO A 465 7.63 -16.65 -24.13
N SER A 466 6.92 -17.69 -23.66
CA SER A 466 5.76 -18.21 -24.38
C SER A 466 4.67 -17.16 -24.57
N ALA A 467 3.78 -17.37 -25.54
CA ALA A 467 2.67 -16.45 -25.80
C ALA A 467 1.80 -16.23 -24.55
N ALA A 468 1.58 -17.27 -23.74
CA ALA A 468 0.79 -17.15 -22.50
C ALA A 468 1.46 -16.23 -21.47
N THR A 469 2.77 -16.42 -21.24
CA THR A 469 3.53 -15.56 -20.32
C THR A 469 3.66 -14.13 -20.87
N ALA A 470 3.86 -13.97 -22.18
CA ALA A 470 3.87 -12.67 -22.84
C ALA A 470 2.52 -11.94 -22.66
N ASN A 471 1.38 -12.65 -22.80
CA ASN A 471 0.06 -12.06 -22.56
C ASN A 471 -0.08 -11.55 -21.12
N SER A 472 0.39 -12.31 -20.13
CA SER A 472 0.36 -11.85 -18.73
C SER A 472 1.21 -10.59 -18.50
N LEU A 473 2.39 -10.53 -19.12
CA LEU A 473 3.29 -9.36 -19.07
C LEU A 473 2.66 -8.14 -19.75
N ILE A 474 2.06 -8.34 -20.95
CA ILE A 474 1.38 -7.26 -21.70
C ILE A 474 0.14 -6.75 -20.94
N THR A 475 -0.65 -7.65 -20.36
CA THR A 475 -1.78 -7.26 -19.51
C THR A 475 -1.30 -6.42 -18.32
N ALA A 476 -0.16 -6.77 -17.72
CA ALA A 476 0.41 -5.99 -16.63
C ALA A 476 0.87 -4.58 -17.05
N LEU A 477 1.28 -4.38 -18.32
CA LEU A 477 1.53 -3.04 -18.86
C LEU A 477 0.29 -2.15 -18.78
N GLY A 478 -0.91 -2.70 -19.03
CA GLY A 478 -2.20 -1.99 -18.97
C GLY A 478 -2.51 -1.36 -17.60
N ALA A 479 -1.88 -1.86 -16.53
CA ALA A 479 -2.03 -1.32 -15.18
C ALA A 479 -1.02 -0.20 -14.83
N LEU A 480 0.00 0.05 -15.66
CA LEU A 480 1.08 0.98 -15.32
C LEU A 480 0.75 2.45 -15.56
N ASN A 481 -0.30 2.75 -16.32
CA ASN A 481 -0.80 4.10 -16.54
C ASN A 481 0.27 5.11 -16.99
N ASN A 482 1.14 4.72 -17.91
CA ASN A 482 2.18 5.59 -18.49
C ASN A 482 2.36 5.36 -20.01
N GLU A 483 2.86 6.40 -20.68
CA GLU A 483 3.06 6.39 -22.12
C GLU A 483 4.04 5.31 -22.64
N PRO A 484 5.19 5.03 -21.97
CA PRO A 484 6.07 3.94 -22.40
C PRO A 484 5.40 2.57 -22.41
N ALA A 485 4.53 2.29 -21.44
CA ALA A 485 3.76 1.05 -21.39
C ALA A 485 2.76 0.98 -22.56
N LEU A 486 2.11 2.09 -22.89
CA LEU A 486 1.21 2.20 -24.05
C LEU A 486 1.96 1.92 -25.36
N ASN A 487 3.10 2.59 -25.55
CA ASN A 487 3.91 2.42 -26.78
C ASN A 487 4.43 0.98 -26.93
N LEU A 488 4.80 0.34 -25.81
CA LEU A 488 5.25 -1.06 -25.82
C LEU A 488 4.08 -2.01 -26.12
N ALA A 489 2.94 -1.85 -25.44
CA ALA A 489 1.75 -2.67 -25.68
C ALA A 489 1.28 -2.56 -27.14
N ALA A 490 1.28 -1.34 -27.70
CA ALA A 490 0.86 -1.11 -29.09
C ALA A 490 1.68 -1.90 -30.11
N GLN A 491 2.98 -2.18 -29.85
CA GLN A 491 3.82 -2.98 -30.73
C GLN A 491 3.36 -4.45 -30.79
N TYR A 492 2.79 -4.97 -29.72
CA TYR A 492 2.31 -6.35 -29.65
C TYR A 492 0.95 -6.55 -30.32
N MET A 493 0.23 -5.51 -30.71
CA MET A 493 -0.98 -5.63 -31.55
C MET A 493 -0.69 -6.20 -32.94
N ASP A 494 0.58 -6.19 -33.38
CA ASP A 494 1.02 -6.83 -34.65
C ASP A 494 1.42 -8.29 -34.47
N VAL A 495 1.45 -8.81 -33.25
CA VAL A 495 1.83 -10.18 -32.94
C VAL A 495 0.58 -10.99 -32.67
N LYS A 496 0.10 -11.78 -33.64
CA LYS A 496 -1.20 -12.46 -33.59
C LYS A 496 -1.44 -13.31 -32.35
N ALA A 497 -0.40 -13.84 -31.72
CA ALA A 497 -0.52 -14.64 -30.50
C ALA A 497 -0.77 -13.77 -29.24
N ASN A 498 -0.59 -12.43 -29.35
CA ASN A 498 -0.63 -11.49 -28.22
C ASN A 498 -1.50 -10.25 -28.54
N ASP A 499 -2.04 -10.16 -29.77
CA ASP A 499 -2.74 -8.97 -30.28
C ASP A 499 -3.95 -8.59 -29.40
N LEU A 500 -4.72 -9.57 -28.95
CA LEU A 500 -5.91 -9.32 -28.12
C LEU A 500 -5.51 -8.75 -26.75
N ALA A 501 -4.52 -9.35 -26.06
CA ALA A 501 -4.03 -8.84 -24.77
C ALA A 501 -3.43 -7.42 -24.92
N ALA A 502 -2.74 -7.18 -26.05
CA ALA A 502 -2.18 -5.87 -26.38
C ALA A 502 -3.26 -4.82 -26.65
N ALA A 503 -4.31 -5.17 -27.39
CA ALA A 503 -5.43 -4.27 -27.67
C ALA A 503 -6.18 -3.87 -26.39
N HIS A 504 -6.41 -4.82 -25.47
CA HIS A 504 -6.97 -4.52 -24.14
C HIS A 504 -6.05 -3.58 -23.34
N ALA A 505 -4.76 -3.88 -23.27
CA ALA A 505 -3.80 -3.03 -22.54
C ALA A 505 -3.75 -1.60 -23.12
N VAL A 506 -3.80 -1.44 -24.45
CA VAL A 506 -3.83 -0.14 -25.12
C VAL A 506 -5.11 0.61 -24.80
N ALA A 507 -6.28 -0.03 -24.94
CA ALA A 507 -7.56 0.60 -24.65
C ALA A 507 -7.66 1.03 -23.17
N ASP A 508 -7.27 0.17 -22.25
CA ASP A 508 -7.26 0.42 -20.80
C ASP A 508 -6.35 1.59 -20.42
N LEU A 509 -5.13 1.64 -20.97
CA LEU A 509 -4.16 2.71 -20.67
C LEU A 509 -4.70 4.08 -21.13
N ILE A 510 -5.29 4.13 -22.32
CA ILE A 510 -5.81 5.40 -22.86
C ILE A 510 -7.08 5.81 -22.11
N GLU A 511 -7.96 4.87 -21.76
CA GLU A 511 -9.18 5.18 -21.04
C GLU A 511 -8.90 5.74 -19.64
N LYS A 512 -7.96 5.13 -18.93
CA LYS A 512 -7.63 5.45 -17.53
C LYS A 512 -6.72 6.66 -17.35
N ASN A 513 -6.14 7.18 -18.45
CA ASN A 513 -5.19 8.29 -18.39
C ASN A 513 -5.54 9.39 -19.39
N GLU A 514 -6.16 10.45 -18.88
CA GLU A 514 -6.54 11.62 -19.69
C GLU A 514 -5.32 12.25 -20.40
N ALA A 515 -4.14 12.23 -19.78
CA ALA A 515 -2.91 12.74 -20.38
C ALA A 515 -2.49 11.98 -21.65
N LEU A 516 -2.95 10.73 -21.83
CA LEU A 516 -2.73 9.93 -23.04
C LEU A 516 -3.81 10.15 -24.11
N GLN A 517 -4.91 10.84 -23.83
CA GLN A 517 -6.03 11.05 -24.76
C GLN A 517 -5.74 12.20 -25.75
N ARG A 518 -4.54 12.22 -26.34
CA ARG A 518 -4.06 13.35 -27.16
C ARG A 518 -3.28 12.88 -28.39
N GLY A 519 -3.54 13.53 -29.52
CA GLY A 519 -2.80 13.35 -30.76
C GLY A 519 -3.37 12.28 -31.70
N ALA A 520 -3.07 12.45 -33.00
CA ALA A 520 -3.55 11.56 -34.05
C ALA A 520 -3.06 10.11 -33.87
N HIS A 521 -1.83 9.92 -33.37
CA HIS A 521 -1.25 8.60 -33.18
C HIS A 521 -2.03 7.77 -32.15
N ILE A 522 -2.58 8.40 -31.10
CA ILE A 522 -3.42 7.71 -30.08
C ILE A 522 -4.74 7.28 -30.72
N ARG A 523 -5.33 8.12 -31.56
CA ARG A 523 -6.53 7.75 -32.33
C ARG A 523 -6.27 6.55 -33.24
N GLU A 524 -5.13 6.53 -33.92
CA GLU A 524 -4.70 5.40 -34.76
C GLU A 524 -4.51 4.10 -33.93
N MET A 525 -3.86 4.18 -32.75
CA MET A 525 -3.72 3.04 -31.84
C MET A 525 -5.08 2.48 -31.41
N LEU A 526 -6.04 3.33 -31.06
CA LEU A 526 -7.39 2.91 -30.69
C LEU A 526 -8.15 2.26 -31.85
N LEU A 527 -8.07 2.82 -33.03
CA LEU A 527 -8.69 2.22 -34.22
C LEU A 527 -8.07 0.87 -34.57
N LYS A 528 -6.75 0.72 -34.37
CA LYS A 528 -6.06 -0.56 -34.51
C LYS A 528 -6.55 -1.58 -33.47
N ALA A 529 -6.65 -1.17 -32.20
CA ALA A 529 -7.18 -2.04 -31.12
C ALA A 529 -8.63 -2.46 -31.43
N GLN A 530 -9.47 -1.52 -31.91
CA GLN A 530 -10.84 -1.84 -32.33
C GLN A 530 -10.88 -2.89 -33.44
N ASN A 531 -9.98 -2.81 -34.42
CA ASN A 531 -9.88 -3.80 -35.49
C ASN A 531 -9.44 -5.18 -34.97
N VAL A 532 -8.52 -5.21 -34.01
CA VAL A 532 -8.15 -6.47 -33.32
C VAL A 532 -9.37 -7.06 -32.64
N PHE A 533 -10.13 -6.30 -31.82
CA PHE A 533 -11.35 -6.80 -31.17
C PHE A 533 -12.37 -7.33 -32.18
N LYS A 534 -12.60 -6.63 -33.28
CA LYS A 534 -13.51 -7.07 -34.34
C LYS A 534 -13.06 -8.36 -35.03
N SER A 535 -11.76 -8.69 -35.02
CA SER A 535 -11.22 -9.91 -35.62
C SER A 535 -11.33 -11.13 -34.69
N HIS A 536 -11.53 -10.94 -33.38
CA HIS A 536 -11.66 -11.97 -32.37
C HIS A 536 -13.12 -12.24 -31.97
N THR A 537 -13.97 -12.60 -32.97
CA THR A 537 -15.41 -12.84 -32.79
C THR A 537 -15.74 -14.02 -31.88
N GLU A 538 -14.77 -14.92 -31.68
CA GLU A 538 -14.86 -16.02 -30.73
C GLU A 538 -14.81 -15.60 -29.25
N ASN A 539 -14.32 -14.39 -28.98
CA ASN A 539 -14.28 -13.84 -27.62
C ASN A 539 -15.60 -13.15 -27.29
N ALA A 540 -16.30 -13.64 -26.24
CA ALA A 540 -17.55 -13.07 -25.78
C ALA A 540 -17.45 -11.58 -25.38
N ASP A 541 -16.28 -11.14 -24.94
CA ASP A 541 -16.03 -9.76 -24.49
C ASP A 541 -15.65 -8.80 -25.63
N ALA A 542 -15.45 -9.30 -26.85
CA ALA A 542 -15.02 -8.49 -27.99
C ALA A 542 -16.00 -7.35 -28.31
N GLY A 543 -17.30 -7.55 -28.16
CA GLY A 543 -18.32 -6.53 -28.34
C GLY A 543 -18.16 -5.37 -27.34
N TYR A 544 -18.00 -5.69 -26.07
CA TYR A 544 -17.79 -4.70 -25.02
C TYR A 544 -16.48 -3.91 -25.22
N ALA A 545 -15.42 -4.57 -25.66
CA ALA A 545 -14.14 -3.94 -25.96
C ALA A 545 -14.23 -2.96 -27.14
N VAL A 546 -15.02 -3.29 -28.18
CA VAL A 546 -15.32 -2.36 -29.29
C VAL A 546 -16.10 -1.14 -28.77
N ASP A 547 -17.09 -1.34 -27.90
CA ASP A 547 -17.87 -0.25 -27.31
C ASP A 547 -17.03 0.62 -26.38
N GLN A 548 -16.09 0.04 -25.64
CA GLN A 548 -15.09 0.77 -24.87
C GLN A 548 -14.33 1.73 -25.77
N VAL A 549 -13.76 1.25 -26.89
CA VAL A 549 -13.04 2.08 -27.84
C VAL A 549 -13.93 3.18 -28.42
N ASN A 550 -15.18 2.87 -28.77
CA ASN A 550 -16.15 3.85 -29.28
C ASN A 550 -16.41 4.98 -28.26
N THR A 551 -16.35 4.67 -26.96
CA THR A 551 -16.52 5.65 -25.89
C THR A 551 -15.29 6.53 -25.69
N ILE A 552 -14.09 6.01 -25.97
CA ILE A 552 -12.82 6.73 -25.79
C ILE A 552 -12.52 7.63 -27.00
N LEU A 553 -12.77 7.16 -28.23
CA LEU A 553 -12.41 7.89 -29.46
C LEU A 553 -12.87 9.36 -29.50
N PRO A 554 -14.09 9.72 -29.06
CA PRO A 554 -14.53 11.12 -29.04
C PRO A 554 -13.78 12.01 -28.06
N LYS A 555 -13.12 11.42 -27.06
CA LYS A 555 -12.35 12.15 -26.04
C LYS A 555 -10.94 12.51 -26.51
N ILE A 556 -10.46 11.92 -27.62
CA ILE A 556 -9.11 12.17 -28.11
C ILE A 556 -9.01 13.59 -28.68
N VAL A 557 -8.20 14.40 -28.03
CA VAL A 557 -7.93 15.80 -28.42
C VAL A 557 -6.87 15.85 -29.51
N ASP A 558 -7.07 16.68 -30.51
CA ASP A 558 -6.06 16.93 -31.54
C ASP A 558 -4.91 17.76 -30.96
N ASP A 559 -3.72 17.19 -30.89
CA ASP A 559 -2.50 17.83 -30.40
C ASP A 559 -1.32 17.48 -31.32
N PRO A 560 -0.86 18.40 -32.17
CA PRO A 560 0.27 18.14 -33.05
C PRO A 560 1.61 18.01 -32.30
N ASN A 561 1.67 18.46 -31.05
CA ASN A 561 2.87 18.41 -30.20
C ASN A 561 2.87 17.22 -29.23
N ALA A 562 1.88 16.32 -29.29
CA ALA A 562 1.77 15.17 -28.42
C ALA A 562 2.98 14.22 -28.53
N VAL A 563 3.60 14.15 -29.69
CA VAL A 563 4.76 13.28 -29.93
C VAL A 563 6.01 13.87 -29.30
N THR A 564 6.68 13.11 -28.42
CA THR A 564 7.97 13.48 -27.85
C THR A 564 9.11 13.26 -28.86
N ALA A 565 9.95 14.26 -29.08
CA ALA A 565 11.13 14.11 -29.91
C ALA A 565 12.18 13.23 -29.21
N LYS A 566 12.68 12.21 -29.92
CA LYS A 566 13.66 11.25 -29.36
C LYS A 566 15.01 11.88 -29.02
N VAL A 567 15.41 12.93 -29.70
CA VAL A 567 16.69 13.65 -29.49
C VAL A 567 16.45 15.15 -29.53
N SER A 568 16.84 15.84 -28.45
CA SER A 568 16.81 17.30 -28.37
C SER A 568 18.06 17.89 -28.97
N LYS A 569 17.95 19.04 -29.63
CA LYS A 569 19.07 19.81 -30.18
C LYS A 569 18.94 21.28 -29.82
N LEU A 570 20.08 21.98 -29.73
CA LEU A 570 20.06 23.43 -29.64
C LEU A 570 19.70 24.05 -31.01
N THR A 571 19.04 25.17 -30.99
CA THR A 571 18.88 26.00 -32.20
C THR A 571 20.21 26.68 -32.51
N LYS A 572 20.35 27.15 -33.76
CA LYS A 572 21.56 27.91 -34.16
C LYS A 572 21.75 29.20 -33.35
N GLU A 573 20.66 29.81 -32.93
CA GLU A 573 20.63 30.98 -32.06
C GLU A 573 21.10 30.65 -30.66
N GLU A 574 20.66 29.50 -30.10
CA GLU A 574 21.11 29.03 -28.79
C GLU A 574 22.58 28.60 -28.80
N GLU A 575 23.04 27.91 -29.85
CA GLU A 575 24.44 27.55 -30.03
C GLU A 575 25.32 28.83 -30.09
N LYS A 576 24.92 29.84 -30.88
CA LYS A 576 25.62 31.13 -30.96
C LYS A 576 25.59 31.89 -29.63
N ALA A 577 24.52 31.79 -28.87
CA ALA A 577 24.41 32.41 -27.56
C ALA A 577 25.28 31.71 -26.50
N GLY A 578 25.68 30.45 -26.74
CA GLY A 578 26.51 29.64 -25.84
C GLY A 578 25.72 28.79 -24.86
N TYR A 579 24.49 28.37 -25.19
CA TYR A 579 23.76 27.39 -24.42
C TYR A 579 24.50 26.05 -24.43
N GLU A 580 24.40 25.32 -23.33
CA GLU A 580 24.81 23.92 -23.17
C GLU A 580 23.57 23.07 -23.03
N LEU A 581 23.53 21.97 -23.77
CA LEU A 581 22.44 20.98 -23.66
C LEU A 581 22.73 20.08 -22.45
N LEU A 582 21.83 20.03 -21.47
CA LEU A 582 21.97 19.21 -20.27
C LEU A 582 21.27 17.86 -20.40
N PHE A 583 20.31 17.76 -21.32
CA PHE A 583 19.65 16.50 -21.67
C PHE A 583 19.26 16.52 -23.15
N ASP A 584 19.80 15.56 -23.87
CA ASP A 584 19.58 15.42 -25.32
C ASP A 584 18.46 14.44 -25.68
N GLY A 585 17.85 13.80 -24.69
CA GLY A 585 16.83 12.78 -24.89
C GLY A 585 17.34 11.35 -24.70
N THR A 586 18.64 11.13 -24.43
CA THR A 586 19.24 9.78 -24.43
C THR A 586 19.74 9.33 -23.04
N ASN A 587 20.43 10.19 -22.30
CA ASN A 587 21.10 9.79 -21.04
C ASN A 587 21.21 10.95 -20.02
N LEU A 588 21.65 10.60 -18.81
CA LEU A 588 21.87 11.53 -17.70
C LEU A 588 23.37 11.78 -17.43
N ASP A 589 24.21 11.82 -18.45
CA ASP A 589 25.66 11.98 -18.28
C ASP A 589 26.05 13.37 -17.76
N GLN A 590 25.21 14.39 -17.98
CA GLN A 590 25.41 15.75 -17.45
C GLN A 590 24.91 15.94 -16.01
N TRP A 591 24.45 14.85 -15.39
CA TRP A 591 23.78 14.87 -14.10
C TRP A 591 24.40 13.87 -13.11
N HIS A 592 24.23 14.14 -11.81
CA HIS A 592 24.55 13.23 -10.70
C HIS A 592 23.46 13.27 -9.63
N GLY A 593 23.62 12.50 -8.55
CA GLY A 593 22.63 12.35 -7.48
C GLY A 593 21.69 11.19 -7.71
N GLY A 594 20.43 11.38 -7.44
CA GLY A 594 19.36 10.35 -7.46
C GLY A 594 18.95 9.86 -8.85
N LYS A 595 19.89 9.56 -9.75
CA LYS A 595 19.62 9.13 -11.14
C LYS A 595 18.61 7.99 -11.26
N ALA A 596 18.54 7.11 -10.26
CA ALA A 596 17.59 6.00 -10.26
C ALA A 596 16.11 6.45 -10.31
N ASN A 597 15.85 7.69 -9.86
CA ASN A 597 14.50 8.26 -9.85
C ASN A 597 14.18 9.09 -11.11
N TYR A 598 15.08 9.14 -12.09
CA TYR A 598 14.93 9.92 -13.32
C TYR A 598 15.29 9.05 -14.51
N VAL A 599 14.29 8.56 -15.21
CA VAL A 599 14.46 7.51 -16.21
C VAL A 599 14.34 8.11 -17.62
N PRO A 600 15.43 8.12 -18.42
CA PRO A 600 15.38 8.57 -19.81
C PRO A 600 14.68 7.52 -20.68
N ILE A 601 13.55 7.89 -21.28
CA ILE A 601 12.79 7.05 -22.22
C ILE A 601 12.18 7.95 -23.30
N ASP A 602 12.29 7.54 -24.55
CA ASP A 602 11.63 8.19 -25.72
C ASP A 602 11.84 9.71 -25.79
N GLY A 603 13.04 10.17 -25.45
CA GLY A 603 13.42 11.58 -25.55
C GLY A 603 13.00 12.44 -24.36
N ALA A 604 12.44 11.87 -23.32
CA ALA A 604 12.09 12.57 -22.09
C ALA A 604 12.66 11.85 -20.85
N ILE A 605 12.84 12.60 -19.75
CA ILE A 605 13.09 12.04 -18.42
C ILE A 605 11.74 11.84 -17.74
N TYR A 606 11.42 10.61 -17.36
CA TYR A 606 10.29 10.29 -16.49
C TYR A 606 10.75 10.34 -15.04
N VAL A 607 10.15 11.24 -14.26
CA VAL A 607 10.41 11.30 -12.81
C VAL A 607 9.65 10.17 -12.16
N SER A 608 10.37 9.31 -11.44
CA SER A 608 9.79 8.24 -10.63
C SER A 608 9.56 8.70 -9.19
N ALA A 609 8.99 7.83 -8.34
CA ALA A 609 8.76 8.18 -6.95
C ALA A 609 10.09 8.47 -6.26
N ASN A 610 10.15 9.61 -5.61
CA ASN A 610 11.34 10.05 -4.93
C ASN A 610 11.01 10.60 -3.55
N TYR A 611 11.84 10.26 -2.58
CA TYR A 611 11.60 10.55 -1.19
C TYR A 611 12.78 11.35 -0.63
N GLY A 612 12.66 12.68 -0.67
CA GLY A 612 13.59 13.59 -0.03
C GLY A 612 14.84 13.97 -0.86
N ALA A 613 15.75 14.71 -0.23
CA ALA A 613 16.89 15.33 -0.88
C ALA A 613 17.89 14.33 -1.52
N GLU A 614 17.97 13.11 -1.01
CA GLU A 614 18.81 12.05 -1.58
C GLU A 614 18.37 11.61 -2.98
N GLY A 615 17.13 11.91 -3.35
CA GLY A 615 16.59 11.57 -4.65
C GLY A 615 16.66 12.68 -5.68
N ASN A 616 17.17 13.85 -5.37
CA ASN A 616 17.28 14.96 -6.30
C ASN A 616 18.31 14.66 -7.41
N LEU A 617 18.04 15.20 -8.60
CA LEU A 617 18.94 15.12 -9.75
C LEU A 617 19.68 16.45 -9.91
N TYR A 618 20.99 16.46 -9.78
CA TYR A 618 21.83 17.66 -9.81
C TYR A 618 22.63 17.76 -11.09
N THR A 619 22.83 18.97 -11.61
CA THR A 619 23.79 19.22 -12.70
C THR A 619 25.22 18.89 -12.22
N ASN A 620 26.09 18.35 -13.12
CA ASN A 620 27.48 18.09 -12.77
C ASN A 620 28.30 19.38 -12.54
N LYS A 621 27.83 20.52 -13.06
CA LYS A 621 28.45 21.83 -12.90
C LYS A 621 27.64 22.73 -11.98
N LYS A 622 28.32 23.60 -11.26
CA LYS A 622 27.72 24.69 -10.49
C LYS A 622 27.54 25.94 -11.35
N TYR A 623 26.48 26.68 -11.09
CA TYR A 623 26.13 27.90 -11.78
C TYR A 623 25.89 29.02 -10.78
N SER A 624 26.31 30.25 -11.15
CA SER A 624 26.06 31.49 -10.38
C SER A 624 24.99 32.35 -11.06
N ASP A 625 25.34 32.92 -12.24
CA ASP A 625 24.40 33.66 -13.09
C ASP A 625 24.14 32.85 -14.34
N PHE A 626 22.84 32.56 -14.61
CA PHE A 626 22.48 31.68 -15.70
C PHE A 626 21.05 31.96 -16.23
N VAL A 627 20.76 31.38 -17.41
CA VAL A 627 19.40 31.13 -17.92
C VAL A 627 19.24 29.63 -18.08
N PHE A 628 18.27 29.06 -17.39
CA PHE A 628 17.93 27.65 -17.44
C PHE A 628 16.58 27.48 -18.13
N ARG A 629 16.52 26.61 -19.12
CA ARG A 629 15.33 26.36 -19.95
C ARG A 629 15.03 24.88 -19.98
N PHE A 630 13.75 24.55 -19.87
CA PHE A 630 13.29 23.17 -20.00
C PHE A 630 11.81 23.13 -20.39
N GLU A 631 11.37 21.98 -20.84
CA GLU A 631 9.96 21.68 -20.99
C GLU A 631 9.56 20.62 -19.98
N PHE A 632 8.37 20.79 -19.40
CA PHE A 632 7.77 19.80 -18.51
C PHE A 632 6.35 19.47 -18.92
N CYS A 633 5.89 18.26 -18.52
CA CYS A 633 4.55 17.79 -18.81
C CYS A 633 4.01 17.04 -17.59
N PHE A 634 2.84 17.44 -17.11
CA PHE A 634 2.11 16.69 -16.09
C PHE A 634 1.34 15.55 -16.76
N VAL A 635 1.58 14.30 -16.31
CA VAL A 635 0.93 13.10 -16.87
C VAL A 635 -0.19 12.54 -16.01
N ARG A 636 -0.43 13.14 -14.85
CA ARG A 636 -1.56 12.92 -13.95
C ARG A 636 -1.87 14.19 -13.17
N PRO A 637 -3.05 14.28 -12.54
CA PRO A 637 -3.39 15.40 -11.63
C PRO A 637 -2.49 15.43 -10.39
N GLY A 638 -2.41 16.58 -9.73
CA GLY A 638 -1.83 16.76 -8.40
C GLY A 638 -0.32 16.55 -8.32
N ILE A 639 0.43 16.89 -9.38
CA ILE A 639 1.89 16.79 -9.40
C ILE A 639 2.51 17.92 -8.59
N ASN A 640 3.45 17.54 -7.70
CA ASN A 640 4.36 18.42 -6.99
C ASN A 640 5.81 18.07 -7.35
N ASN A 641 6.62 19.07 -7.63
CA ASN A 641 8.05 18.97 -7.93
C ASN A 641 8.69 20.36 -7.77
N GLY A 642 10.00 20.51 -8.07
CA GLY A 642 10.66 21.79 -8.01
C GLY A 642 11.97 21.82 -8.81
N VAL A 643 12.46 23.01 -9.09
CA VAL A 643 13.82 23.25 -9.58
C VAL A 643 14.61 23.92 -8.48
N GLY A 644 15.56 23.20 -7.90
CA GLY A 644 16.54 23.79 -6.99
C GLY A 644 17.58 24.59 -7.77
N ILE A 645 17.86 25.80 -7.35
CA ILE A 645 18.91 26.65 -7.93
C ILE A 645 19.90 27.11 -6.85
N ARG A 646 21.18 27.18 -7.21
CA ARG A 646 22.29 27.51 -6.30
C ARG A 646 22.27 26.63 -5.03
N THR A 647 21.83 25.39 -5.16
CA THR A 647 21.74 24.45 -4.06
C THR A 647 23.03 23.64 -3.89
N LYS A 648 23.18 23.00 -2.75
CA LYS A 648 24.22 22.01 -2.46
C LYS A 648 23.67 20.61 -2.73
N ASP A 649 24.58 19.65 -2.77
CA ASP A 649 24.24 18.24 -2.88
C ASP A 649 23.67 17.70 -1.56
N GLY A 650 22.63 16.87 -1.62
CA GLY A 650 22.06 16.19 -0.45
C GLY A 650 21.30 17.07 0.55
N VAL A 651 20.89 18.29 0.14
CA VAL A 651 20.16 19.23 1.02
C VAL A 651 18.79 19.56 0.45
N ASP A 652 17.92 20.12 1.28
CA ASP A 652 16.65 20.67 0.86
C ASP A 652 16.86 21.97 0.08
N ALA A 653 16.50 21.96 -1.20
CA ALA A 653 16.73 23.11 -2.07
C ALA A 653 15.96 24.35 -1.63
N ALA A 654 14.77 24.19 -1.03
CA ALA A 654 13.91 25.30 -0.60
C ALA A 654 14.60 26.16 0.47
N TYR A 655 15.45 25.56 1.30
CA TYR A 655 16.08 26.25 2.44
C TYR A 655 17.58 26.44 2.26
N ASP A 656 18.30 25.42 1.77
CA ASP A 656 19.76 25.45 1.58
C ASP A 656 20.19 25.90 0.18
N GLY A 657 19.26 26.39 -0.59
CA GLY A 657 19.39 27.04 -1.90
C GLY A 657 18.20 27.93 -2.13
N MET A 658 17.59 27.79 -3.31
CA MET A 658 16.28 28.32 -3.67
C MET A 658 15.54 27.25 -4.47
N GLU A 659 14.27 27.03 -4.20
CA GLU A 659 13.41 26.19 -5.00
C GLU A 659 12.45 27.04 -5.82
N ILE A 660 12.41 26.79 -7.13
CA ILE A 660 11.37 27.30 -8.02
C ILE A 660 10.33 26.21 -8.15
N GLN A 661 9.13 26.48 -7.68
CA GLN A 661 8.09 25.48 -7.56
C GLN A 661 7.58 24.98 -8.92
N ILE A 662 7.50 23.66 -9.11
CA ILE A 662 6.77 23.00 -10.19
C ILE A 662 5.56 22.30 -9.58
N LEU A 663 4.37 22.85 -9.79
CA LEU A 663 3.17 22.37 -9.10
C LEU A 663 1.96 22.44 -10.03
N ASP A 664 1.18 21.36 -10.09
CA ASP A 664 -0.15 21.38 -10.71
C ASP A 664 -1.15 22.08 -9.79
N HIS A 665 -0.95 23.38 -9.59
CA HIS A 665 -1.71 24.19 -8.63
C HIS A 665 -3.18 24.41 -9.04
N ASP A 666 -3.61 23.95 -10.21
CA ASP A 666 -5.01 23.99 -10.66
C ASP A 666 -5.80 22.77 -10.17
N ASP A 667 -5.12 21.72 -9.73
CA ASP A 667 -5.77 20.56 -9.14
C ASP A 667 -6.49 20.93 -7.82
N PRO A 668 -7.73 20.46 -7.61
CA PRO A 668 -8.52 20.72 -6.40
C PRO A 668 -7.82 20.37 -5.08
N ILE A 669 -6.89 19.38 -5.07
CA ILE A 669 -6.11 19.04 -3.86
C ILE A 669 -5.25 20.21 -3.37
N TYR A 670 -4.92 21.15 -4.27
CA TYR A 670 -4.12 22.34 -3.99
C TYR A 670 -4.95 23.61 -3.81
N ALA A 671 -6.27 23.51 -3.61
CA ALA A 671 -7.16 24.68 -3.41
C ALA A 671 -6.78 25.54 -2.20
N GLY A 672 -6.15 24.97 -1.17
CA GLY A 672 -5.74 25.66 0.07
C GLY A 672 -4.31 26.19 0.08
N LEU A 673 -3.58 26.18 -1.05
CA LEU A 673 -2.20 26.66 -1.09
C LEU A 673 -2.11 28.17 -0.82
N ARG A 674 -1.04 28.55 -0.13
CA ARG A 674 -0.65 29.95 0.02
C ARG A 674 0.00 30.45 -1.29
N GLU A 675 -0.01 31.76 -1.50
CA GLU A 675 0.49 32.37 -2.74
C GLU A 675 1.92 31.99 -3.08
N TYR A 676 2.80 31.86 -2.09
CA TYR A 676 4.21 31.46 -2.29
C TYR A 676 4.43 29.98 -2.61
N GLN A 677 3.39 29.16 -2.59
CA GLN A 677 3.44 27.73 -2.88
C GLN A 677 2.98 27.41 -4.30
N VAL A 678 2.45 28.38 -5.04
CA VAL A 678 2.01 28.15 -6.42
C VAL A 678 3.18 27.96 -7.36
N HIS A 679 2.94 27.35 -8.50
CA HIS A 679 3.95 27.12 -9.53
C HIS A 679 4.72 28.38 -9.92
N GLY A 680 6.01 28.25 -10.09
CA GLY A 680 6.94 29.34 -10.47
C GLY A 680 7.37 30.24 -9.30
N SER A 681 6.80 30.09 -8.08
CA SER A 681 7.25 30.84 -6.92
C SER A 681 8.69 30.53 -6.56
N VAL A 682 9.47 31.54 -6.11
CA VAL A 682 10.65 31.30 -5.30
C VAL A 682 10.11 30.92 -3.92
N TYR A 683 10.10 29.64 -3.61
CA TYR A 683 9.37 29.04 -2.51
C TYR A 683 9.69 29.76 -1.17
N GLY A 684 8.65 30.17 -0.46
CA GLY A 684 8.78 30.88 0.82
C GLY A 684 9.30 32.33 0.73
N ILE A 685 9.69 32.86 -0.44
CA ILE A 685 10.35 34.15 -0.61
C ILE A 685 9.60 35.10 -1.54
N ILE A 686 9.32 34.70 -2.79
CA ILE A 686 8.62 35.54 -3.77
C ILE A 686 7.46 34.71 -4.35
N PRO A 687 6.22 35.08 -4.04
CA PRO A 687 5.04 34.46 -4.67
C PRO A 687 5.00 34.71 -6.17
N ALA A 688 4.62 33.69 -6.94
CA ALA A 688 4.43 33.82 -8.37
C ALA A 688 3.03 34.31 -8.74
N LYS A 689 2.91 34.96 -9.87
CA LYS A 689 1.63 35.21 -10.54
C LYS A 689 1.02 33.87 -10.92
N ARG A 690 -0.19 33.55 -10.42
CA ARG A 690 -0.90 32.32 -10.78
C ARG A 690 -1.45 32.42 -12.20
N ILE A 691 -1.07 31.51 -13.06
CA ILE A 691 -1.63 31.33 -14.40
C ILE A 691 -1.95 29.86 -14.63
N LYS A 692 -2.84 29.56 -15.57
CA LYS A 692 -3.17 28.18 -15.89
C LYS A 692 -2.02 27.50 -16.62
N HIS A 693 -1.76 26.24 -16.22
CA HIS A 693 -0.92 25.33 -16.99
C HIS A 693 -1.63 24.91 -18.28
N LYS A 694 -0.86 24.36 -19.20
CA LYS A 694 -1.45 23.58 -20.27
C LYS A 694 -2.10 22.32 -19.71
N PRO A 695 -3.14 21.78 -20.37
CA PRO A 695 -3.80 20.55 -19.95
C PRO A 695 -2.83 19.38 -19.71
N LEU A 696 -3.27 18.37 -18.96
CA LEU A 696 -2.51 17.13 -18.76
C LEU A 696 -2.08 16.53 -20.10
N GLY A 697 -0.84 16.05 -20.14
CA GLY A 697 -0.23 15.49 -21.34
C GLY A 697 0.36 16.53 -22.32
N GLU A 698 0.12 17.81 -22.12
CA GLU A 698 0.74 18.89 -22.93
C GLU A 698 2.06 19.37 -22.33
N TRP A 699 2.98 19.74 -23.20
CA TRP A 699 4.29 20.27 -22.81
C TRP A 699 4.22 21.77 -22.49
N ASN A 700 4.57 22.12 -21.26
CA ASN A 700 4.81 23.49 -20.83
C ASN A 700 6.28 23.83 -21.04
N TYR A 701 6.56 25.09 -21.37
CA TYR A 701 7.94 25.63 -21.49
C TYR A 701 8.22 26.57 -20.33
N GLU A 702 9.33 26.36 -19.63
CA GLU A 702 9.73 27.20 -18.52
C GLU A 702 11.16 27.71 -18.71
N GLU A 703 11.37 28.99 -18.35
CA GLU A 703 12.66 29.64 -18.29
C GLU A 703 12.86 30.24 -16.91
N ILE A 704 13.97 29.91 -16.26
CA ILE A 704 14.45 30.47 -15.00
C ILE A 704 15.72 31.26 -15.29
N ARG A 705 15.71 32.55 -15.01
CA ARG A 705 16.86 33.43 -15.13
C ARG A 705 17.29 33.91 -13.74
N ALA A 706 18.54 33.65 -13.36
CA ALA A 706 19.14 34.08 -12.10
C ALA A 706 20.37 34.94 -12.40
N VAL A 707 20.37 36.21 -11.99
CA VAL A 707 21.48 37.15 -12.18
C VAL A 707 21.71 37.97 -10.90
N GLY A 708 22.75 37.67 -10.16
CA GLY A 708 22.92 38.21 -8.81
C GLY A 708 21.73 37.76 -7.92
N ASP A 709 21.13 38.73 -7.23
CA ASP A 709 19.95 38.46 -6.38
C ASP A 709 18.61 38.60 -7.11
N HIS A 710 18.65 38.82 -8.45
CA HIS A 710 17.44 38.97 -9.28
C HIS A 710 17.05 37.65 -9.94
N ILE A 711 15.80 37.21 -9.71
CA ILE A 711 15.22 36.00 -10.25
C ILE A 711 14.04 36.37 -11.15
N THR A 712 14.05 35.83 -12.37
CA THR A 712 12.90 35.90 -13.29
C THR A 712 12.48 34.49 -13.65
N VAL A 713 11.18 34.17 -13.49
CA VAL A 713 10.57 32.91 -13.90
C VAL A 713 9.51 33.17 -14.95
N THR A 714 9.58 32.47 -16.07
CA THR A 714 8.66 32.63 -17.20
C THR A 714 8.07 31.29 -17.57
N LEU A 715 6.74 31.18 -17.62
CA LEU A 715 6.02 29.97 -18.03
C LEU A 715 5.22 30.26 -19.31
N ASN A 716 5.43 29.47 -20.37
CA ASN A 716 4.73 29.59 -21.66
C ASN A 716 4.75 31.02 -22.27
N GLY A 717 5.79 31.79 -21.97
CA GLY A 717 5.97 33.16 -22.42
C GLY A 717 5.42 34.24 -21.47
N GLU A 718 4.74 33.85 -20.38
CA GLU A 718 4.29 34.80 -19.34
C GLU A 718 5.25 34.85 -18.17
N VAL A 719 5.59 36.05 -17.71
CA VAL A 719 6.43 36.25 -16.52
C VAL A 719 5.60 36.00 -15.25
N LEU A 720 6.05 35.03 -14.44
CA LEU A 720 5.43 34.68 -13.17
C LEU A 720 6.09 35.39 -11.99
N VAL A 721 7.41 35.48 -12.02
CA VAL A 721 8.25 36.17 -11.03
C VAL A 721 9.24 37.05 -11.78
N ASP A 722 9.40 38.28 -11.34
CA ASP A 722 10.44 39.22 -11.74
C ASP A 722 10.82 40.03 -10.50
N GLY A 723 11.78 39.55 -9.70
CA GLY A 723 12.04 40.09 -8.39
C GLY A 723 13.44 39.86 -7.84
N ASP A 724 13.80 40.69 -6.88
CA ASP A 724 15.06 40.62 -6.16
C ASP A 724 14.82 39.94 -4.80
N ILE A 725 15.47 38.78 -4.58
CA ILE A 725 15.27 37.98 -3.36
C ILE A 725 15.75 38.73 -2.11
N ARG A 726 16.79 39.55 -2.22
CA ARG A 726 17.29 40.33 -1.08
C ARG A 726 16.33 41.45 -0.68
N LYS A 727 15.68 42.06 -1.66
CA LYS A 727 14.63 43.07 -1.40
C LYS A 727 13.41 42.43 -0.83
N ALA A 728 13.01 41.26 -1.33
CA ALA A 728 11.83 40.54 -0.88
C ALA A 728 11.87 40.21 0.62
N CYS A 729 13.04 39.79 1.12
CA CYS A 729 13.25 39.46 2.54
C CYS A 729 13.98 40.60 3.32
N GLN A 730 14.05 41.82 2.77
CA GLN A 730 14.72 42.98 3.40
C GLN A 730 16.16 42.70 3.84
N GLY A 731 16.85 41.78 3.16
CA GLY A 731 18.19 41.34 3.49
C GLY A 731 18.31 40.29 4.61
N HIS A 732 17.19 39.84 5.17
CA HIS A 732 17.14 38.94 6.33
C HIS A 732 16.60 37.54 5.97
N ASN A 733 17.46 36.64 5.53
CA ASN A 733 17.12 35.27 5.19
C ASN A 733 17.02 34.32 6.40
N MET A 734 17.40 34.79 7.58
CA MET A 734 17.36 34.04 8.84
C MET A 734 16.45 34.69 9.84
N ALA A 735 15.81 33.89 10.68
CA ALA A 735 15.05 34.40 11.82
C ALA A 735 16.00 35.19 12.76
N PRO A 736 15.50 36.31 13.37
CA PRO A 736 16.29 37.10 14.31
C PRO A 736 16.77 36.30 15.54
N GLU A 737 15.99 35.33 15.96
CA GLU A 737 16.26 34.42 17.09
C GLU A 737 16.13 32.98 16.62
N GLU A 738 17.02 32.11 17.09
CA GLU A 738 16.97 30.68 16.78
C GLU A 738 15.67 30.05 17.29
N GLY A 739 15.01 29.25 16.45
CA GLY A 739 13.73 28.60 16.74
C GLY A 739 12.51 29.53 16.73
N LYS A 740 12.67 30.78 16.30
CA LYS A 740 11.56 31.74 16.10
C LYS A 740 11.20 31.87 14.63
N ALA A 741 9.98 32.35 14.36
CA ALA A 741 9.55 32.65 13.01
C ALA A 741 10.35 33.79 12.41
N ASN A 742 10.70 33.68 11.12
CA ASN A 742 11.33 34.76 10.37
C ASN A 742 10.26 35.76 9.89
N PRO A 743 10.25 37.01 10.37
CA PRO A 743 9.22 37.98 9.97
C PRO A 743 9.45 38.55 8.56
N TYR A 744 10.60 38.25 7.93
CA TYR A 744 11.03 38.82 6.66
C TYR A 744 10.77 37.91 5.45
N THR A 745 10.47 36.66 5.67
CA THR A 745 10.09 35.71 4.62
C THR A 745 8.58 35.48 4.63
N VAL A 746 8.00 35.14 3.48
CA VAL A 746 6.52 35.00 3.37
C VAL A 746 6.00 33.69 3.97
N ASP A 747 6.87 32.71 4.15
CA ASP A 747 6.59 31.45 4.85
C ASP A 747 6.96 31.48 6.33
N HIS A 748 7.59 32.57 6.78
CA HIS A 748 8.10 32.78 8.13
C HIS A 748 9.21 31.79 8.56
N GLN A 749 9.89 31.16 7.59
CA GLN A 749 10.99 30.23 7.85
C GLN A 749 12.35 30.86 7.58
N SER A 750 13.40 30.26 8.15
CA SER A 750 14.78 30.59 7.84
C SER A 750 15.24 29.89 6.57
N HIS A 751 15.86 30.64 5.67
CA HIS A 751 16.42 30.14 4.40
C HIS A 751 17.93 30.36 4.35
N PRO A 752 18.73 29.54 5.05
CA PRO A 752 20.19 29.73 5.15
C PRO A 752 20.91 29.77 3.80
N GLY A 753 20.42 29.04 2.79
CA GLY A 753 21.01 28.99 1.45
C GLY A 753 20.52 30.05 0.48
N LEU A 754 19.57 30.93 0.85
CA LEU A 754 18.93 31.90 -0.06
C LEU A 754 19.93 32.80 -0.77
N PHE A 755 21.01 33.22 -0.09
CA PHE A 755 22.03 34.11 -0.64
C PHE A 755 23.27 33.38 -1.14
N ASN A 756 23.18 32.08 -1.44
CA ASN A 756 24.25 31.35 -2.10
C ASN A 756 24.58 32.01 -3.45
N LYS A 757 25.85 32.24 -3.70
CA LYS A 757 26.31 32.91 -4.93
C LYS A 757 26.41 31.96 -6.13
N ASP A 758 26.65 30.70 -5.87
CA ASP A 758 26.66 29.61 -6.84
C ASP A 758 26.22 28.31 -6.21
N GLY A 759 25.91 27.34 -6.99
CA GLY A 759 25.52 25.97 -6.59
C GLY A 759 24.99 25.18 -7.80
N PHE A 760 24.53 24.00 -7.53
CA PHE A 760 23.93 23.15 -8.55
C PHE A 760 22.54 23.67 -8.95
N ILE A 761 22.14 23.32 -10.17
CA ILE A 761 20.73 23.32 -10.56
C ILE A 761 20.26 21.88 -10.34
N SER A 762 19.09 21.68 -9.75
CA SER A 762 18.54 20.35 -9.49
C SER A 762 17.08 20.26 -9.87
N PHE A 763 16.61 19.05 -10.15
CA PHE A 763 15.20 18.72 -10.05
C PHE A 763 14.93 18.08 -8.69
N CYS A 764 13.95 18.64 -7.98
CA CYS A 764 13.57 18.22 -6.64
C CYS A 764 12.40 17.25 -6.79
N GLY A 765 12.65 15.93 -6.72
CA GLY A 765 11.59 14.94 -6.94
C GLY A 765 10.72 14.75 -5.71
N HIS A 766 9.41 14.98 -5.84
CA HIS A 766 8.41 14.71 -4.81
C HIS A 766 7.44 13.59 -5.19
N GLY A 767 7.72 12.85 -6.26
CA GLY A 767 6.91 11.74 -6.71
C GLY A 767 6.85 11.60 -8.23
N GLU A 768 6.20 10.51 -8.69
CA GLU A 768 6.03 10.25 -10.12
C GLU A 768 4.95 11.12 -10.76
N GLY A 769 5.03 11.30 -12.06
CA GLY A 769 3.99 11.95 -12.86
C GLY A 769 4.44 13.19 -13.59
N LEU A 770 5.71 13.56 -13.47
CA LEU A 770 6.36 14.62 -14.24
C LEU A 770 7.21 14.02 -15.36
N LYS A 771 7.13 14.57 -16.55
CA LYS A 771 8.10 14.36 -17.65
C LYS A 771 8.88 15.65 -17.91
N LEU A 772 10.17 15.50 -18.23
CA LEU A 772 11.08 16.61 -18.54
C LEU A 772 11.78 16.37 -19.88
N ARG A 773 11.95 17.40 -20.69
CA ARG A 773 12.73 17.35 -21.93
C ARG A 773 13.33 18.70 -22.29
N ASN A 774 14.12 18.76 -23.36
CA ASN A 774 14.69 20.01 -23.89
C ASN A 774 15.41 20.84 -22.85
N ILE A 775 16.24 20.20 -21.98
CA ILE A 775 16.88 20.85 -20.83
C ILE A 775 18.19 21.45 -21.27
N ARG A 776 18.34 22.76 -21.09
CA ARG A 776 19.54 23.52 -21.49
C ARG A 776 19.83 24.69 -20.56
N VAL A 777 21.09 25.12 -20.52
CA VAL A 777 21.54 26.20 -19.67
C VAL A 777 22.48 27.14 -20.42
N LEU A 778 22.36 28.43 -20.16
CA LEU A 778 23.31 29.45 -20.58
C LEU A 778 24.04 30.01 -19.34
N ASP A 779 25.34 29.77 -19.26
CA ASP A 779 26.18 30.27 -18.16
C ASP A 779 26.60 31.73 -18.44
N LEU A 780 25.89 32.67 -17.83
CA LEU A 780 26.14 34.11 -17.99
C LEU A 780 27.44 34.59 -17.28
N SER A 781 27.97 33.82 -16.32
CA SER A 781 29.20 34.17 -15.62
C SER A 781 30.43 34.11 -16.53
N LYS A 782 30.40 33.22 -17.53
CA LYS A 782 31.46 33.12 -18.56
C LYS A 782 31.45 34.33 -19.49
N GLN A 783 30.29 34.85 -19.84
CA GLN A 783 30.16 36.02 -20.71
C GLN A 783 30.70 37.30 -20.06
N LYS A 784 30.43 37.48 -18.73
CA LYS A 784 31.01 38.60 -17.94
C LYS A 784 32.55 38.53 -17.87
N LYS A 785 33.13 37.34 -17.79
CA LYS A 785 34.61 37.16 -17.76
C LYS A 785 35.24 37.46 -19.12
N ALA A 786 34.60 37.11 -20.22
CA ALA A 786 35.10 37.41 -21.56
C ALA A 786 35.08 38.91 -21.87
N THR A 787 34.07 39.64 -21.42
CA THR A 787 33.94 41.08 -21.58
C THR A 787 34.95 41.84 -20.70
N LYS A 788 35.28 41.35 -19.50
CA LYS A 788 36.33 41.93 -18.62
C LYS A 788 37.76 41.66 -19.11
N ARG A 789 38.01 40.61 -19.89
CA ARG A 789 39.31 40.33 -20.50
C ARG A 789 39.56 41.11 -21.80
N ARG A 790 38.52 41.72 -22.38
CA ARG A 790 38.61 42.56 -23.59
C ARG A 790 38.66 44.05 -23.29
N LYS A 791 38.43 44.46 -22.05
CA LYS A 791 38.73 45.79 -21.51
C LYS A 791 40.02 45.75 -20.71
#